data_4d3bd105748d6ac68a179c5e20ce3853
#
_entry.id   4d3bd105748d6ac68a179c5e20ce3853
#
_cell.length_a   1.000
_cell.length_b   1.000
_cell.length_c   1.000
_cell.angle_alpha   90.00
_cell.angle_beta   90.00
_cell.angle_gamma   90.00
#
_symmetry.space_group_name_H-M   'P 1'
#
loop_
_entity.id
_entity.type
_entity.pdbx_description
1 polymer ?
#
loop_
_entity_poly.entity_id
_entity_poly.type
_entity_poly.pdbx_seq_one_letter_code
_entity_poly.pdbx_strand_id
1 'polypeptide(L)'
;TQYAIISAVYNVEKYLDDYFKSIINQRLDFKKNIFMILVDDGSTDNSAQIIKKYQKKYPKNIVYLYKENGGQASARNLGLKYMQENDYQIPWVTFTDPDDFLDRNYFYEVDKFLSTHQDDDICMISTRLINFFHSSGRYNEHLLNKIRFKNSDYIIKINKLTNEMPSGTTSLFLFQNLIATKLQFPIDEYSRINLEDVIFAYTYQLLFYNANIAFINSAKYFIRKTNESTTAKATKDKKFYLGSPILCIELLDKTKKMIGKTPLYIQNLVLYHIFWNIHGVINSPEKLSILNKEEKKAYMQLMIDCLDLVESRSIVSFNLMLDRFNFFYKVGILNCFKNEKPPFQIAYIEGYDPYEEQILITYYTGDDKDIESILVDEEEVYVDYKKIVKYDFLDRVFCYQKRLWVHIPKNAKDKLEIWINDKQSMVGKYDKYFLDVKNIRKEFQKRLPKSNIWLLMDKDYEADDNAEHLYRYIMQNHPEQEIVFALRKESSDWKRLEKERFNLIEFGSFEFERIIKKASKVISSHADEYLIRHVTLTQQFVFLQHGVIKNDLSRWLNSKKINLFITSTRAEYDSIANNYNRYKFGKKEVLLTGLARHDVLLKNNKSDTKQILMMPTWRAGIVGNVTNSSKRELKENFKQSEYFQKWNSLLNNDSLKKLCELYSYTIVFNPHPNIMPYLKEFNLPSYIKIANQDESLQVLFCNSSLMITDYSSVAFEMAYLEKPVIYYQFDKEDFFNFHTLQKGYFDYTKDGFGPVVENEENLLKELESLLQNDCKSFGVYKDNIDSAFVFKDRKCCERIYNRIIVGSDDKERINEKYLIQVAYECQSKELLKIALSKWCFIFKNFHEYVDDNMMVNLLICSRKLSLSNIGVYFCRNIINNKLKIQQNLEEEYIRNLLNLHNFDEALYVIDKFHNVSFEKDLCKLKILLYKNNEKDFLRQYLYIVDKYNISRKILDGKLAFFSNSVAIYNSIELDNKEMKYFSLLFLED
;
A
#
# COMPACT_ATOMS: atom_id res chain seq x y z
N THR A 1 -35.53 -23.82 26.76
CA THR A 1 -35.68 -23.83 25.30
C THR A 1 -34.94 -25.02 24.71
N GLN A 2 -35.37 -25.54 23.56
CA GLN A 2 -34.72 -26.60 22.84
C GLN A 2 -33.96 -26.06 21.60
N TYR A 3 -32.85 -26.69 21.27
CA TYR A 3 -31.91 -26.28 20.21
C TYR A 3 -31.55 -27.47 19.35
N ALA A 4 -31.63 -27.35 18.04
CA ALA A 4 -31.10 -28.31 17.10
C ALA A 4 -29.76 -27.83 16.53
N ILE A 5 -28.80 -28.72 16.50
CA ILE A 5 -27.50 -28.51 15.87
C ILE A 5 -27.46 -29.34 14.59
N ILE A 6 -27.17 -28.76 13.45
CA ILE A 6 -26.90 -29.46 12.19
C ILE A 6 -25.43 -29.26 11.83
N SER A 7 -24.67 -30.35 11.70
CA SER A 7 -23.26 -30.32 11.39
C SER A 7 -22.90 -31.22 10.21
N ALA A 8 -22.20 -30.65 9.23
CA ALA A 8 -21.61 -31.40 8.13
C ALA A 8 -20.26 -31.95 8.59
N VAL A 9 -20.06 -33.26 8.42
CA VAL A 9 -18.86 -33.98 8.85
C VAL A 9 -18.11 -34.49 7.65
N TYR A 10 -16.82 -34.19 7.52
CA TYR A 10 -15.95 -34.74 6.50
C TYR A 10 -14.49 -34.78 6.97
N ASN A 11 -13.96 -36.00 7.25
CA ASN A 11 -12.57 -36.24 7.64
C ASN A 11 -12.07 -35.38 8.82
N VAL A 12 -12.78 -35.42 9.94
CA VAL A 12 -12.51 -34.58 11.15
C VAL A 12 -12.28 -35.42 12.41
N GLU A 13 -11.90 -36.70 12.28
CA GLU A 13 -11.68 -37.60 13.41
C GLU A 13 -10.86 -37.03 14.57
N LYS A 14 -9.84 -36.19 14.22
CA LYS A 14 -8.95 -35.57 15.19
C LYS A 14 -9.64 -34.57 16.15
N TYR A 15 -10.78 -34.03 15.75
CA TYR A 15 -11.43 -32.91 16.45
C TYR A 15 -12.79 -33.30 17.05
N LEU A 16 -13.40 -34.41 16.60
CA LEU A 16 -14.74 -34.81 16.97
C LEU A 16 -14.93 -35.04 18.47
N ASP A 17 -13.94 -35.63 19.15
CA ASP A 17 -14.06 -35.84 20.61
C ASP A 17 -14.11 -34.52 21.37
N ASP A 18 -13.30 -33.51 20.99
CA ASP A 18 -13.33 -32.19 21.59
C ASP A 18 -14.66 -31.48 21.30
N TYR A 19 -15.11 -31.58 20.05
CA TYR A 19 -16.38 -31.05 19.60
C TYR A 19 -17.56 -31.61 20.43
N PHE A 20 -17.68 -32.92 20.51
CA PHE A 20 -18.74 -33.58 21.30
C PHE A 20 -18.63 -33.20 22.79
N LYS A 21 -17.46 -33.22 23.37
CA LYS A 21 -17.26 -32.82 24.77
C LYS A 21 -17.70 -31.38 25.03
N SER A 22 -17.44 -30.47 24.10
CA SER A 22 -17.82 -29.07 24.24
C SER A 22 -19.35 -28.86 24.25
N ILE A 23 -20.11 -29.76 23.60
CA ILE A 23 -21.57 -29.67 23.52
C ILE A 23 -22.24 -30.51 24.65
N ILE A 24 -21.74 -31.72 24.92
CA ILE A 24 -22.32 -32.60 25.95
C ILE A 24 -22.10 -32.01 27.36
N ASN A 25 -21.00 -31.34 27.59
CA ASN A 25 -20.65 -30.74 28.89
C ASN A 25 -21.13 -29.27 29.04
N GLN A 26 -22.08 -28.84 28.23
CA GLN A 26 -22.67 -27.52 28.39
C GLN A 26 -23.31 -27.36 29.79
N ARG A 27 -23.35 -26.09 30.27
CA ARG A 27 -24.06 -25.74 31.50
C ARG A 27 -25.57 -25.94 31.36
N LEU A 28 -26.12 -25.74 30.17
CA LEU A 28 -27.49 -26.11 29.83
C LEU A 28 -27.58 -27.64 29.68
N ASP A 29 -28.61 -28.27 30.25
CA ASP A 29 -28.78 -29.72 30.20
C ASP A 29 -28.85 -30.27 28.77
N PHE A 30 -27.78 -30.94 28.34
CA PHE A 30 -27.67 -31.49 27.00
C PHE A 30 -28.84 -32.47 26.69
N LYS A 31 -29.17 -33.36 27.62
CA LYS A 31 -30.17 -34.39 27.36
C LYS A 31 -31.58 -33.84 27.15
N LYS A 32 -31.90 -32.72 27.80
CA LYS A 32 -33.20 -32.09 27.71
C LYS A 32 -33.33 -31.05 26.63
N ASN A 33 -32.22 -30.35 26.32
CA ASN A 33 -32.29 -29.11 25.53
C ASN A 33 -31.59 -29.16 24.18
N ILE A 34 -30.66 -30.09 23.94
CA ILE A 34 -29.84 -30.09 22.74
C ILE A 34 -30.05 -31.36 21.92
N PHE A 35 -30.33 -31.21 20.63
CA PHE A 35 -30.49 -32.26 19.64
C PHE A 35 -29.49 -32.04 18.50
N MET A 36 -28.76 -33.08 18.12
CA MET A 36 -27.68 -33.00 17.14
C MET A 36 -27.96 -33.90 15.95
N ILE A 37 -27.83 -33.35 14.76
CA ILE A 37 -27.88 -34.09 13.47
C ILE A 37 -26.50 -33.96 12.82
N LEU A 38 -25.75 -35.06 12.84
CA LEU A 38 -24.42 -35.13 12.23
C LEU A 38 -24.57 -35.79 10.86
N VAL A 39 -24.30 -35.05 9.81
CA VAL A 39 -24.37 -35.53 8.43
C VAL A 39 -22.96 -35.81 7.93
N ASP A 40 -22.62 -37.08 7.84
CA ASP A 40 -21.36 -37.56 7.29
C ASP A 40 -21.39 -37.48 5.76
N ASP A 41 -20.60 -36.55 5.22
CA ASP A 41 -20.50 -36.28 3.80
C ASP A 41 -19.44 -37.16 3.11
N GLY A 42 -19.47 -38.46 3.38
CA GLY A 42 -18.58 -39.45 2.76
C GLY A 42 -17.17 -39.45 3.36
N SER A 43 -17.04 -39.35 4.70
CA SER A 43 -15.74 -39.42 5.38
C SER A 43 -15.04 -40.76 5.12
N THR A 44 -13.72 -40.69 4.94
CA THR A 44 -12.84 -41.86 4.72
C THR A 44 -11.98 -42.22 5.93
N ASP A 45 -12.03 -41.38 6.97
CA ASP A 45 -11.38 -41.58 8.27
C ASP A 45 -12.33 -42.22 9.31
N ASN A 46 -11.97 -42.24 10.58
CA ASN A 46 -12.79 -42.81 11.64
C ASN A 46 -13.94 -41.91 12.11
N SER A 47 -14.25 -40.78 11.43
CA SER A 47 -15.30 -39.83 11.83
C SER A 47 -16.65 -40.53 12.06
N ALA A 48 -17.09 -41.38 11.11
CA ALA A 48 -18.35 -42.16 11.22
C ALA A 48 -18.41 -43.05 12.48
N GLN A 49 -17.32 -43.71 12.81
CA GLN A 49 -17.23 -44.62 13.98
C GLN A 49 -17.34 -43.85 15.28
N ILE A 50 -16.67 -42.66 15.36
CA ILE A 50 -16.73 -41.80 16.52
C ILE A 50 -18.16 -41.28 16.73
N ILE A 51 -18.84 -40.81 15.68
CA ILE A 51 -20.21 -40.33 15.79
C ILE A 51 -21.14 -41.44 16.26
N LYS A 52 -21.08 -42.64 15.68
CA LYS A 52 -21.90 -43.80 16.08
C LYS A 52 -21.66 -44.21 17.53
N LYS A 53 -20.45 -44.07 18.05
CA LYS A 53 -20.14 -44.30 19.47
C LYS A 53 -20.92 -43.33 20.37
N TYR A 54 -20.93 -42.03 20.02
CA TYR A 54 -21.66 -41.00 20.76
C TYR A 54 -23.18 -41.15 20.58
N GLN A 55 -23.68 -41.49 19.40
CA GLN A 55 -25.08 -41.83 19.14
C GLN A 55 -25.57 -43.01 20.03
N LYS A 56 -24.78 -44.04 20.14
CA LYS A 56 -25.11 -45.19 21.02
C LYS A 56 -25.24 -44.76 22.49
N LYS A 57 -24.42 -43.79 22.92
CA LYS A 57 -24.46 -43.24 24.30
C LYS A 57 -25.64 -42.29 24.55
N TYR A 58 -26.05 -41.55 23.49
CA TYR A 58 -27.10 -40.53 23.55
C TYR A 58 -28.10 -40.68 22.39
N PRO A 59 -28.84 -41.82 22.34
CA PRO A 59 -29.65 -42.17 21.16
C PRO A 59 -30.86 -41.24 20.93
N LYS A 60 -31.28 -40.52 21.96
CA LYS A 60 -32.37 -39.51 21.86
C LYS A 60 -31.91 -38.12 21.43
N ASN A 61 -30.61 -37.86 21.50
CA ASN A 61 -30.06 -36.53 21.26
C ASN A 61 -29.17 -36.44 20.02
N ILE A 62 -28.67 -37.60 19.52
CA ILE A 62 -27.72 -37.61 18.40
C ILE A 62 -28.25 -38.49 17.30
N VAL A 63 -28.37 -37.90 16.12
CA VAL A 63 -28.72 -38.59 14.85
C VAL A 63 -27.50 -38.57 13.94
N TYR A 64 -27.20 -39.73 13.38
CA TYR A 64 -26.17 -39.89 12.33
C TYR A 64 -26.85 -40.13 11.01
N LEU A 65 -26.51 -39.31 10.02
CA LEU A 65 -26.90 -39.48 8.62
C LEU A 65 -25.64 -39.60 7.77
N TYR A 66 -25.75 -40.43 6.73
CA TYR A 66 -24.65 -40.61 5.75
C TYR A 66 -25.12 -40.22 4.35
N LYS A 67 -24.25 -39.64 3.59
CA LYS A 67 -24.39 -39.44 2.14
C LYS A 67 -23.04 -39.48 1.45
N GLU A 68 -23.03 -39.73 0.15
CA GLU A 68 -21.83 -39.52 -0.66
C GLU A 68 -21.41 -38.07 -0.66
N ASN A 69 -20.07 -37.84 -0.78
CA ASN A 69 -19.51 -36.49 -0.72
C ASN A 69 -20.16 -35.57 -1.76
N GLY A 70 -20.76 -34.48 -1.29
CA GLY A 70 -21.42 -33.48 -2.09
C GLY A 70 -21.16 -32.05 -1.58
N GLY A 71 -20.30 -31.92 -0.58
CA GLY A 71 -19.92 -30.68 0.05
C GLY A 71 -20.83 -30.25 1.22
N GLN A 72 -20.32 -29.32 2.02
CA GLN A 72 -20.89 -28.88 3.30
C GLN A 72 -22.35 -28.40 3.17
N ALA A 73 -22.66 -27.63 2.12
CA ALA A 73 -24.01 -27.14 1.84
C ALA A 73 -25.01 -28.30 1.63
N SER A 74 -24.62 -29.30 0.84
CA SER A 74 -25.44 -30.48 0.54
C SER A 74 -25.70 -31.29 1.80
N ALA A 75 -24.70 -31.44 2.68
CA ALA A 75 -24.84 -32.15 3.95
C ALA A 75 -25.78 -31.40 4.90
N ARG A 76 -25.63 -30.07 5.05
CA ARG A 76 -26.55 -29.25 5.84
C ARG A 76 -27.97 -29.28 5.32
N ASN A 77 -28.19 -29.30 4.00
CA ASN A 77 -29.50 -29.44 3.39
C ASN A 77 -30.14 -30.79 3.72
N LEU A 78 -29.36 -31.90 3.77
CA LEU A 78 -29.88 -33.18 4.20
C LEU A 78 -30.34 -33.16 5.67
N GLY A 79 -29.59 -32.45 6.54
CA GLY A 79 -29.98 -32.25 7.94
C GLY A 79 -31.28 -31.47 8.08
N LEU A 80 -31.46 -30.40 7.29
CA LEU A 80 -32.71 -29.62 7.26
C LEU A 80 -33.89 -30.46 6.76
N LYS A 81 -33.68 -31.23 5.68
CA LYS A 81 -34.67 -32.15 5.13
C LYS A 81 -35.10 -33.21 6.16
N TYR A 82 -34.14 -33.80 6.89
CA TYR A 82 -34.41 -34.76 7.93
C TYR A 82 -35.29 -34.15 9.05
N MET A 83 -35.04 -32.90 9.48
CA MET A 83 -35.89 -32.23 10.45
C MET A 83 -37.31 -32.01 9.92
N GLN A 84 -37.47 -31.65 8.67
CA GLN A 84 -38.75 -31.43 8.01
C GLN A 84 -39.56 -32.73 7.87
N GLU A 85 -38.94 -33.79 7.39
CA GLU A 85 -39.61 -35.09 7.17
C GLU A 85 -40.05 -35.81 8.47
N ASN A 86 -39.36 -35.53 9.59
CA ASN A 86 -39.68 -36.08 10.90
C ASN A 86 -40.45 -35.10 11.81
N ASP A 87 -40.90 -33.95 11.28
CA ASP A 87 -41.72 -32.95 11.97
C ASP A 87 -41.19 -32.53 13.35
N TYR A 88 -39.84 -32.30 13.42
CA TYR A 88 -39.24 -31.86 14.66
C TYR A 88 -39.66 -30.41 15.03
N GLN A 89 -40.34 -30.26 16.17
CA GLN A 89 -40.81 -28.97 16.69
C GLN A 89 -39.76 -28.28 17.59
N ILE A 90 -38.50 -28.26 17.20
CA ILE A 90 -37.40 -27.59 17.94
C ILE A 90 -37.33 -26.12 17.54
N PRO A 91 -37.49 -25.18 18.48
CA PRO A 91 -37.63 -23.75 18.16
C PRO A 91 -36.45 -23.13 17.50
N TRP A 92 -35.23 -23.53 17.88
CA TRP A 92 -33.98 -22.90 17.39
C TRP A 92 -33.07 -23.90 16.71
N VAL A 93 -32.60 -23.53 15.53
CA VAL A 93 -31.63 -24.31 14.75
C VAL A 93 -30.33 -23.53 14.65
N THR A 94 -29.21 -24.20 14.87
CA THR A 94 -27.86 -23.65 14.65
C THR A 94 -27.02 -24.61 13.84
N PHE A 95 -26.05 -24.05 13.10
CA PHE A 95 -25.09 -24.83 12.33
C PHE A 95 -23.71 -24.68 12.96
N THR A 96 -23.00 -25.80 13.13
CA THR A 96 -21.67 -25.82 13.73
C THR A 96 -20.72 -26.63 12.89
N ASP A 97 -19.46 -26.30 12.94
CA ASP A 97 -18.40 -27.05 12.26
C ASP A 97 -17.72 -27.99 13.24
N PRO A 98 -17.57 -29.29 12.91
CA PRO A 98 -17.09 -30.29 13.88
C PRO A 98 -15.58 -30.24 14.18
N ASP A 99 -14.82 -29.40 13.48
CA ASP A 99 -13.44 -29.04 13.82
C ASP A 99 -13.33 -27.89 14.83
N ASP A 100 -14.43 -27.23 15.15
CA ASP A 100 -14.56 -26.14 16.11
C ASP A 100 -14.99 -26.64 17.51
N PHE A 101 -15.20 -25.73 18.47
CA PHE A 101 -15.71 -26.07 19.78
C PHE A 101 -16.43 -24.89 20.44
N LEU A 102 -17.26 -25.17 21.45
CA LEU A 102 -18.10 -24.18 22.11
C LEU A 102 -17.64 -23.89 23.52
N ASP A 103 -17.84 -22.64 23.99
CA ASP A 103 -17.72 -22.31 25.42
C ASP A 103 -18.75 -23.11 26.23
N ARG A 104 -18.37 -23.48 27.47
CA ARG A 104 -19.26 -24.24 28.37
C ARG A 104 -20.59 -23.56 28.65
N ASN A 105 -20.65 -22.22 28.59
CA ASN A 105 -21.85 -21.44 28.83
C ASN A 105 -22.60 -21.06 27.53
N TYR A 106 -22.14 -21.49 26.37
CA TYR A 106 -22.66 -21.03 25.09
C TYR A 106 -24.19 -21.08 25.00
N PHE A 107 -24.79 -22.26 25.14
CA PHE A 107 -26.24 -22.42 25.11
C PHE A 107 -26.94 -21.84 26.35
N TYR A 108 -26.28 -21.84 27.51
CA TYR A 108 -26.83 -21.25 28.72
C TYR A 108 -27.03 -19.74 28.59
N GLU A 109 -26.08 -19.01 28.04
CA GLU A 109 -26.19 -17.56 27.84
C GLU A 109 -27.29 -17.22 26.81
N VAL A 110 -27.40 -18.01 25.75
CA VAL A 110 -28.48 -17.88 24.76
C VAL A 110 -29.85 -18.13 25.41
N ASP A 111 -29.99 -19.23 26.15
CA ASP A 111 -31.27 -19.60 26.83
C ASP A 111 -31.70 -18.60 27.91
N LYS A 112 -30.72 -18.12 28.69
CA LYS A 112 -30.91 -17.06 29.65
C LYS A 112 -31.41 -15.76 28.99
N PHE A 113 -30.83 -15.36 27.89
CA PHE A 113 -31.23 -14.16 27.15
C PHE A 113 -32.66 -14.32 26.62
N LEU A 114 -32.96 -15.40 25.95
CA LEU A 114 -34.28 -15.70 25.42
C LEU A 114 -35.38 -15.76 26.52
N SER A 115 -35.03 -16.25 27.70
CA SER A 115 -35.99 -16.32 28.82
C SER A 115 -36.45 -14.96 29.32
N THR A 116 -35.66 -13.92 29.13
CA THR A 116 -35.96 -12.53 29.52
C THR A 116 -36.51 -11.67 28.37
N HIS A 117 -36.55 -12.22 27.14
CA HIS A 117 -36.95 -11.50 25.91
C HIS A 117 -37.97 -12.31 25.10
N GLN A 118 -38.96 -12.93 25.78
CA GLN A 118 -39.93 -13.83 25.14
C GLN A 118 -40.88 -13.11 24.16
N ASP A 119 -41.16 -11.83 24.43
CA ASP A 119 -42.09 -11.01 23.64
C ASP A 119 -41.39 -10.20 22.50
N ASP A 120 -40.09 -10.35 22.34
CA ASP A 120 -39.30 -9.53 21.43
C ASP A 120 -39.16 -10.17 20.04
N ASP A 121 -40.15 -10.56 19.34
CA ASP A 121 -40.16 -11.05 17.94
C ASP A 121 -38.75 -11.30 17.32
N ILE A 122 -37.92 -12.10 18.03
CA ILE A 122 -36.56 -12.40 17.65
C ILE A 122 -36.56 -13.59 16.69
N CYS A 123 -36.12 -13.38 15.46
CA CYS A 123 -35.99 -14.47 14.46
C CYS A 123 -34.56 -15.02 14.34
N MET A 124 -33.58 -14.29 14.79
CA MET A 124 -32.16 -14.65 14.65
C MET A 124 -31.35 -14.19 15.87
N ILE A 125 -30.35 -14.98 16.24
CA ILE A 125 -29.37 -14.63 17.29
C ILE A 125 -27.96 -14.79 16.72
N SER A 126 -27.13 -13.77 16.90
CA SER A 126 -25.70 -13.80 16.55
C SER A 126 -24.86 -13.83 17.82
N THR A 127 -23.90 -14.75 17.90
CA THR A 127 -23.04 -14.96 19.05
C THR A 127 -21.59 -14.57 18.76
N ARG A 128 -20.74 -14.47 19.78
CA ARG A 128 -19.36 -13.99 19.69
C ARG A 128 -18.42 -15.07 19.15
N LEU A 129 -17.61 -14.71 18.14
CA LEU A 129 -16.61 -15.59 17.54
C LEU A 129 -15.21 -15.33 18.11
N ILE A 130 -14.52 -16.38 18.51
CA ILE A 130 -13.14 -16.34 18.99
C ILE A 130 -12.26 -17.25 18.13
N ASN A 131 -11.18 -16.75 17.59
CA ASN A 131 -10.20 -17.57 16.89
C ASN A 131 -9.30 -18.30 17.88
N PHE A 132 -9.18 -19.60 17.75
CA PHE A 132 -8.25 -20.44 18.50
C PHE A 132 -7.18 -21.00 17.56
N PHE A 133 -5.92 -20.64 17.78
CA PHE A 133 -4.78 -21.11 16.99
C PHE A 133 -4.25 -22.43 17.57
N HIS A 134 -4.57 -23.53 16.90
CA HIS A 134 -4.26 -24.87 17.36
C HIS A 134 -2.75 -25.08 17.64
N SER A 135 -1.88 -24.57 16.76
CA SER A 135 -0.42 -24.73 16.88
C SER A 135 0.21 -24.01 18.07
N SER A 136 -0.38 -22.92 18.54
CA SER A 136 0.18 -22.07 19.62
C SER A 136 -0.67 -22.06 20.89
N GLY A 137 -1.88 -22.65 20.87
CA GLY A 137 -2.83 -22.57 21.99
C GLY A 137 -3.37 -21.18 22.29
N ARG A 138 -3.12 -20.18 21.42
CA ARG A 138 -3.51 -18.78 21.65
C ARG A 138 -4.92 -18.52 21.13
N TYR A 139 -5.58 -17.55 21.79
CA TYR A 139 -6.89 -17.03 21.41
C TYR A 139 -6.76 -15.62 20.88
N ASN A 140 -7.57 -15.27 19.88
CA ASN A 140 -7.66 -13.90 19.37
C ASN A 140 -9.12 -13.59 19.00
N GLU A 141 -9.52 -12.32 19.21
CA GLU A 141 -10.84 -11.83 18.83
C GLU A 141 -11.05 -11.91 17.31
N HIS A 142 -12.24 -12.35 16.90
CA HIS A 142 -12.61 -12.24 15.50
C HIS A 142 -12.81 -10.76 15.13
N LEU A 143 -12.33 -10.36 13.95
CA LEU A 143 -12.33 -8.96 13.50
C LEU A 143 -13.71 -8.30 13.61
N LEU A 144 -14.76 -9.00 13.22
CA LEU A 144 -16.13 -8.50 13.23
C LEU A 144 -16.74 -8.31 14.63
N ASN A 145 -16.14 -8.88 15.70
CA ASN A 145 -16.70 -8.71 17.05
C ASN A 145 -16.72 -7.27 17.51
N LYS A 146 -15.70 -6.47 17.14
CA LYS A 146 -15.62 -5.04 17.49
C LYS A 146 -16.79 -4.22 16.96
N ILE A 147 -17.42 -4.70 15.90
CA ILE A 147 -18.51 -4.03 15.21
C ILE A 147 -19.86 -4.58 15.67
N ARG A 148 -19.95 -5.91 15.84
CA ARG A 148 -21.17 -6.61 16.26
C ARG A 148 -21.52 -6.35 17.71
N PHE A 149 -20.52 -6.38 18.59
CA PHE A 149 -20.76 -6.34 20.02
C PHE A 149 -20.27 -5.01 20.59
N LYS A 150 -21.24 -4.23 21.05
CA LYS A 150 -21.04 -3.13 21.97
C LYS A 150 -20.77 -3.73 23.37
N ASN A 151 -20.75 -2.96 24.40
CA ASN A 151 -20.40 -3.43 25.76
C ASN A 151 -21.47 -4.36 26.41
N SER A 152 -22.63 -4.56 25.78
CA SER A 152 -23.75 -5.37 26.29
C SER A 152 -24.45 -6.11 25.16
N ASP A 153 -25.23 -7.13 25.52
CA ASP A 153 -26.17 -7.80 24.62
C ASP A 153 -27.28 -6.83 24.22
N TYR A 154 -27.78 -6.93 22.97
CA TYR A 154 -28.82 -6.03 22.47
C TYR A 154 -29.63 -6.65 21.35
N ILE A 155 -30.81 -6.05 21.11
CA ILE A 155 -31.74 -6.41 20.04
C ILE A 155 -31.85 -5.23 19.08
N ILE A 156 -31.95 -5.52 17.79
CA ILE A 156 -32.15 -4.53 16.72
C ILE A 156 -33.02 -5.11 15.62
N LYS A 157 -33.87 -4.30 15.01
CA LYS A 157 -34.62 -4.71 13.81
C LYS A 157 -33.67 -4.92 12.64
N ILE A 158 -33.84 -5.99 11.86
CA ILE A 158 -33.03 -6.29 10.68
C ILE A 158 -33.03 -5.11 9.69
N ASN A 159 -34.17 -4.44 9.49
CA ASN A 159 -34.29 -3.29 8.61
C ASN A 159 -33.57 -2.01 9.13
N LYS A 160 -33.05 -2.03 10.33
CA LYS A 160 -32.25 -0.94 10.95
C LYS A 160 -30.76 -1.27 11.02
N LEU A 161 -30.32 -2.45 10.57
CA LEU A 161 -28.91 -2.81 10.50
C LEU A 161 -28.16 -1.86 9.57
N THR A 162 -26.96 -1.50 9.97
CA THR A 162 -26.04 -0.65 9.18
C THR A 162 -24.68 -1.31 9.02
N ASN A 163 -23.95 -1.41 10.11
CA ASN A 163 -22.61 -2.00 10.16
C ASN A 163 -22.60 -3.37 10.88
N GLU A 164 -23.64 -3.67 11.63
CA GLU A 164 -23.77 -4.90 12.38
C GLU A 164 -24.10 -6.05 11.43
N MET A 165 -23.06 -6.74 10.98
CA MET A 165 -23.19 -7.91 10.10
C MET A 165 -23.14 -9.18 10.95
N PRO A 166 -24.15 -10.05 10.94
CA PRO A 166 -24.00 -11.42 11.43
C PRO A 166 -22.92 -12.12 10.59
N SER A 167 -22.31 -13.15 11.15
CA SER A 167 -21.40 -14.01 10.38
C SER A 167 -22.19 -14.91 9.41
N GLY A 168 -21.48 -15.80 8.71
CA GLY A 168 -22.11 -16.97 8.12
C GLY A 168 -22.85 -17.82 9.17
N THR A 169 -23.35 -18.94 8.79
CA THR A 169 -24.27 -19.75 9.64
C THR A 169 -23.65 -20.27 10.94
N THR A 170 -22.35 -20.40 11.04
CA THR A 170 -21.67 -20.69 12.31
C THR A 170 -21.86 -19.54 13.28
N SER A 171 -22.12 -19.85 14.53
CA SER A 171 -22.47 -18.85 15.58
C SER A 171 -23.80 -18.09 15.40
N LEU A 172 -24.70 -18.60 14.56
CA LEU A 172 -26.06 -18.09 14.43
C LEU A 172 -27.08 -19.13 14.93
N PHE A 173 -28.13 -18.61 15.55
CA PHE A 173 -29.34 -19.38 15.81
C PHE A 173 -30.46 -18.80 14.97
N LEU A 174 -31.17 -19.69 14.26
CA LEU A 174 -32.29 -19.36 13.41
C LEU A 174 -33.57 -19.96 14.01
N PHE A 175 -34.62 -19.19 14.04
CA PHE A 175 -35.87 -19.62 14.67
C PHE A 175 -36.57 -20.74 13.86
N GLN A 176 -37.51 -21.44 14.48
CA GLN A 176 -38.29 -22.56 13.92
C GLN A 176 -38.90 -22.28 12.53
N ASN A 177 -39.20 -21.03 12.22
CA ASN A 177 -39.67 -20.61 10.89
C ASN A 177 -38.70 -20.99 9.75
N LEU A 178 -37.43 -21.32 10.07
CA LEU A 178 -36.48 -21.80 9.08
C LEU A 178 -37.00 -23.04 8.34
N ILE A 179 -37.53 -24.02 9.06
CA ILE A 179 -38.06 -25.25 8.45
C ILE A 179 -39.28 -24.94 7.57
N ALA A 180 -40.18 -24.06 8.00
CA ALA A 180 -41.35 -23.64 7.24
C ALA A 180 -41.01 -22.86 5.96
N THR A 181 -39.86 -22.15 5.93
CA THR A 181 -39.40 -21.40 4.75
C THR A 181 -38.97 -22.30 3.59
N LYS A 182 -38.66 -23.57 3.84
CA LYS A 182 -38.03 -24.50 2.89
C LYS A 182 -36.72 -23.97 2.30
N LEU A 183 -36.07 -23.02 2.99
CA LEU A 183 -34.79 -22.44 2.57
C LEU A 183 -33.69 -23.52 2.59
N GLN A 184 -32.87 -23.53 1.56
CA GLN A 184 -31.74 -24.44 1.41
C GLN A 184 -30.45 -23.66 1.12
N PHE A 185 -29.33 -24.25 1.52
CA PHE A 185 -28.03 -23.76 1.11
C PHE A 185 -27.86 -23.92 -0.40
N PRO A 186 -27.26 -22.95 -1.08
CA PRO A 186 -26.93 -23.09 -2.48
C PRO A 186 -25.91 -24.22 -2.67
N ILE A 187 -26.11 -25.05 -3.72
CA ILE A 187 -25.27 -26.21 -4.02
C ILE A 187 -24.64 -26.15 -5.41
N ASP A 188 -24.64 -24.95 -6.02
CA ASP A 188 -24.01 -24.71 -7.31
C ASP A 188 -22.47 -24.86 -7.25
N GLU A 189 -21.85 -24.82 -8.40
CA GLU A 189 -20.41 -25.04 -8.56
C GLU A 189 -19.55 -24.02 -7.78
N TYR A 190 -20.01 -22.77 -7.64
CA TYR A 190 -19.27 -21.69 -7.00
C TYR A 190 -19.49 -21.63 -5.49
N SER A 191 -20.68 -21.91 -5.04
CA SER A 191 -21.04 -21.92 -3.63
C SER A 191 -20.35 -23.02 -2.81
N ARG A 192 -19.93 -24.13 -3.45
CA ARG A 192 -19.22 -25.22 -2.78
C ARG A 192 -17.90 -24.81 -2.12
N ILE A 193 -17.33 -23.69 -2.53
CA ILE A 193 -15.99 -23.24 -2.12
C ILE A 193 -16.05 -22.03 -1.20
N ASN A 194 -17.11 -21.20 -1.32
CA ASN A 194 -17.17 -19.94 -0.60
C ASN A 194 -18.60 -19.37 -0.56
N LEU A 195 -18.96 -18.72 0.55
CA LEU A 195 -20.16 -17.89 0.76
C LEU A 195 -21.53 -18.62 0.78
N GLU A 196 -21.62 -19.93 0.69
CA GLU A 196 -22.90 -20.67 0.74
C GLU A 196 -23.66 -20.40 2.05
N ASP A 197 -22.91 -20.31 3.14
CA ASP A 197 -23.43 -20.06 4.48
C ASP A 197 -23.88 -18.60 4.66
N VAL A 198 -23.15 -17.67 4.05
CA VAL A 198 -23.49 -16.23 4.03
C VAL A 198 -24.77 -16.01 3.24
N ILE A 199 -24.88 -16.57 2.04
CA ILE A 199 -26.07 -16.42 1.20
C ILE A 199 -27.29 -17.01 1.88
N PHE A 200 -27.14 -18.17 2.52
CA PHE A 200 -28.22 -18.78 3.30
C PHE A 200 -28.68 -17.88 4.43
N ALA A 201 -27.77 -17.45 5.31
CA ALA A 201 -28.08 -16.63 6.46
C ALA A 201 -28.73 -15.29 6.09
N TYR A 202 -28.21 -14.62 5.05
CA TYR A 202 -28.76 -13.34 4.63
C TYR A 202 -30.05 -13.47 3.82
N THR A 203 -30.24 -14.58 3.09
CA THR A 203 -31.56 -14.87 2.50
C THR A 203 -32.63 -15.07 3.60
N TYR A 204 -32.29 -15.75 4.67
CA TYR A 204 -33.19 -15.86 5.83
C TYR A 204 -33.52 -14.48 6.43
N GLN A 205 -32.53 -13.62 6.63
CA GLN A 205 -32.78 -12.26 7.12
C GLN A 205 -33.71 -11.46 6.21
N LEU A 206 -33.60 -11.61 4.89
CA LEU A 206 -34.46 -10.92 3.93
C LEU A 206 -35.92 -11.40 4.02
N LEU A 207 -36.14 -12.68 4.33
CA LEU A 207 -37.51 -13.23 4.56
C LEU A 207 -38.14 -12.64 5.82
N PHE A 208 -37.35 -12.32 6.83
CA PHE A 208 -37.78 -11.74 8.13
C PHE A 208 -37.30 -10.29 8.32
N TYR A 209 -37.32 -9.49 7.26
CA TYR A 209 -36.70 -8.15 7.22
C TYR A 209 -37.23 -7.18 8.27
N ASN A 210 -38.48 -7.36 8.74
CA ASN A 210 -39.10 -6.52 9.77
C ASN A 210 -38.96 -7.08 11.20
N ALA A 211 -38.47 -8.31 11.37
CA ALA A 211 -38.27 -8.93 12.68
C ALA A 211 -36.96 -8.43 13.34
N ASN A 212 -36.71 -8.90 14.54
CA ASN A 212 -35.50 -8.56 15.32
C ASN A 212 -34.42 -9.61 15.21
N ILE A 213 -33.19 -9.14 15.28
CA ILE A 213 -31.99 -9.95 15.52
C ILE A 213 -31.38 -9.56 16.88
N ALA A 214 -30.96 -10.55 17.64
CA ALA A 214 -30.25 -10.36 18.91
C ALA A 214 -28.75 -10.61 18.74
N PHE A 215 -27.92 -9.79 19.37
CA PHE A 215 -26.48 -9.95 19.46
C PHE A 215 -26.08 -10.26 20.90
N ILE A 216 -25.56 -11.49 21.14
CA ILE A 216 -25.23 -11.98 22.49
C ILE A 216 -23.71 -12.11 22.62
N ASN A 217 -23.12 -11.15 23.32
CA ASN A 217 -21.68 -11.05 23.53
C ASN A 217 -21.11 -12.10 24.50
N SER A 218 -21.94 -12.56 25.44
CA SER A 218 -21.55 -13.56 26.47
C SER A 218 -21.42 -14.98 25.92
N ALA A 219 -22.16 -15.32 24.86
CA ALA A 219 -22.14 -16.64 24.22
C ALA A 219 -20.98 -16.73 23.22
N LYS A 220 -19.95 -17.56 23.51
CA LYS A 220 -18.69 -17.64 22.73
C LYS A 220 -18.60 -18.93 21.94
N TYR A 221 -18.35 -18.79 20.65
CA TYR A 221 -18.03 -19.84 19.69
C TYR A 221 -16.56 -19.77 19.31
N PHE A 222 -15.82 -20.88 19.38
CA PHE A 222 -14.38 -20.95 19.11
C PHE A 222 -14.11 -21.55 17.73
N ILE A 223 -13.56 -20.75 16.82
CA ILE A 223 -13.12 -21.19 15.49
C ILE A 223 -11.68 -21.69 15.60
N ARG A 224 -11.45 -22.97 15.29
CA ARG A 224 -10.12 -23.57 15.27
C ARG A 224 -9.37 -23.20 14.01
N LYS A 225 -8.26 -22.49 14.15
CA LYS A 225 -7.37 -22.12 13.06
C LYS A 225 -6.25 -23.14 12.90
N THR A 226 -6.25 -23.82 11.75
CA THR A 226 -5.22 -24.78 11.33
C THR A 226 -4.67 -24.40 9.97
N ASN A 227 -3.49 -24.91 9.60
CA ASN A 227 -2.90 -24.69 8.26
C ASN A 227 -3.65 -25.46 7.14
N GLU A 228 -4.54 -26.36 7.51
CA GLU A 228 -5.32 -27.21 6.59
C GLU A 228 -6.76 -26.70 6.39
N SER A 229 -7.10 -25.52 6.93
CA SER A 229 -8.47 -25.00 6.86
C SER A 229 -8.94 -24.79 5.42
N THR A 230 -10.24 -24.96 5.19
CA THR A 230 -10.89 -24.77 3.87
C THR A 230 -10.58 -23.39 3.28
N THR A 231 -10.57 -22.34 4.11
CA THR A 231 -10.25 -20.97 3.69
C THR A 231 -8.81 -20.83 3.16
N ALA A 232 -7.84 -21.54 3.75
CA ALA A 232 -6.46 -21.51 3.29
C ALA A 232 -6.27 -22.24 1.95
N LYS A 233 -7.11 -23.26 1.66
CA LYS A 233 -7.11 -23.99 0.40
C LYS A 233 -7.89 -23.26 -0.69
N ALA A 234 -8.94 -22.52 -0.34
CA ALA A 234 -9.84 -21.86 -1.28
C ALA A 234 -9.09 -20.85 -2.20
N THR A 235 -8.14 -20.09 -1.68
CA THR A 235 -7.35 -19.12 -2.48
C THR A 235 -6.47 -19.75 -3.56
N LYS A 236 -6.35 -21.07 -3.58
CA LYS A 236 -5.63 -21.83 -4.61
C LYS A 236 -6.55 -22.37 -5.71
N ASP A 237 -7.85 -22.13 -5.61
CA ASP A 237 -8.84 -22.54 -6.59
C ASP A 237 -9.36 -21.32 -7.37
N LYS A 238 -9.41 -21.44 -8.70
CA LYS A 238 -9.94 -20.38 -9.59
C LYS A 238 -11.39 -20.03 -9.27
N LYS A 239 -12.18 -20.97 -8.78
CA LYS A 239 -13.57 -20.75 -8.38
C LYS A 239 -13.72 -19.76 -7.23
N PHE A 240 -12.70 -19.59 -6.38
CA PHE A 240 -12.69 -18.57 -5.36
C PHE A 240 -12.75 -17.16 -5.96
N TYR A 241 -11.98 -16.90 -7.00
CA TYR A 241 -11.92 -15.59 -7.64
C TYR A 241 -13.15 -15.31 -8.50
N LEU A 242 -13.61 -16.27 -9.29
CA LEU A 242 -14.77 -16.10 -10.14
C LEU A 242 -16.09 -16.17 -9.35
N GLY A 243 -16.18 -17.06 -8.37
CA GLY A 243 -17.40 -17.32 -7.61
C GLY A 243 -17.75 -16.19 -6.63
N SER A 244 -16.78 -15.61 -5.94
CA SER A 244 -17.06 -14.55 -4.96
C SER A 244 -17.85 -13.37 -5.53
N PRO A 245 -17.48 -12.74 -6.65
CA PRO A 245 -18.27 -11.66 -7.21
C PRO A 245 -19.61 -12.13 -7.77
N ILE A 246 -19.70 -13.34 -8.37
CA ILE A 246 -20.97 -13.90 -8.86
C ILE A 246 -21.98 -14.00 -7.71
N LEU A 247 -21.58 -14.63 -6.60
CA LEU A 247 -22.46 -14.82 -5.45
C LEU A 247 -22.85 -13.48 -4.78
N CYS A 248 -21.95 -12.50 -4.79
CA CYS A 248 -22.25 -11.15 -4.33
C CYS A 248 -23.28 -10.45 -5.24
N ILE A 249 -23.16 -10.58 -6.55
CA ILE A 249 -24.14 -10.04 -7.52
C ILE A 249 -25.52 -10.69 -7.29
N GLU A 250 -25.57 -12.01 -7.17
CA GLU A 250 -26.80 -12.74 -6.89
C GLU A 250 -27.48 -12.29 -5.60
N LEU A 251 -26.71 -12.05 -4.54
CA LEU A 251 -27.25 -11.55 -3.28
C LEU A 251 -27.81 -10.13 -3.42
N LEU A 252 -27.09 -9.24 -4.13
CA LEU A 252 -27.55 -7.87 -4.39
C LEU A 252 -28.84 -7.85 -5.22
N ASP A 253 -28.92 -8.62 -6.29
CA ASP A 253 -30.09 -8.73 -7.16
C ASP A 253 -31.29 -9.33 -6.42
N LYS A 254 -31.06 -10.41 -5.66
CA LYS A 254 -32.08 -11.04 -4.83
C LYS A 254 -32.62 -10.07 -3.79
N THR A 255 -31.75 -9.32 -3.14
CA THR A 255 -32.12 -8.30 -2.17
C THR A 255 -33.00 -7.22 -2.81
N LYS A 256 -32.59 -6.70 -3.97
CA LYS A 256 -33.34 -5.68 -4.68
C LYS A 256 -34.70 -6.19 -5.15
N LYS A 257 -34.80 -7.44 -5.58
CA LYS A 257 -36.07 -8.10 -5.96
C LYS A 257 -37.02 -8.27 -4.78
N MET A 258 -36.49 -8.65 -3.61
CA MET A 258 -37.30 -8.93 -2.41
C MET A 258 -37.76 -7.66 -1.66
N ILE A 259 -36.91 -6.63 -1.59
CA ILE A 259 -37.14 -5.46 -0.75
C ILE A 259 -37.31 -4.17 -1.55
N GLY A 260 -37.06 -4.18 -2.87
CA GLY A 260 -37.12 -3.01 -3.75
C GLY A 260 -35.90 -2.09 -3.67
N LYS A 261 -34.96 -2.31 -2.75
CA LYS A 261 -33.72 -1.55 -2.55
C LYS A 261 -32.63 -2.45 -1.98
N THR A 262 -31.38 -2.00 -2.01
CA THR A 262 -30.26 -2.69 -1.35
C THR A 262 -29.86 -1.96 -0.07
N PRO A 263 -30.20 -2.49 1.13
CA PRO A 263 -29.85 -1.85 2.40
C PRO A 263 -28.34 -1.72 2.61
N LEU A 264 -27.92 -0.75 3.41
CA LEU A 264 -26.51 -0.46 3.64
C LEU A 264 -25.74 -1.68 4.20
N TYR A 265 -26.34 -2.44 5.12
CA TYR A 265 -25.67 -3.62 5.70
C TYR A 265 -25.38 -4.73 4.67
N ILE A 266 -26.21 -4.87 3.64
CA ILE A 266 -25.96 -5.82 2.52
C ILE A 266 -24.83 -5.28 1.62
N GLN A 267 -24.83 -3.99 1.31
CA GLN A 267 -23.72 -3.38 0.58
C GLN A 267 -22.39 -3.51 1.34
N ASN A 268 -22.40 -3.30 2.64
CA ASN A 268 -21.25 -3.47 3.51
C ASN A 268 -20.78 -4.94 3.59
N LEU A 269 -21.70 -5.89 3.57
CA LEU A 269 -21.37 -7.32 3.51
C LEU A 269 -20.64 -7.66 2.21
N VAL A 270 -21.15 -7.18 1.07
CA VAL A 270 -20.51 -7.38 -0.23
C VAL A 270 -19.11 -6.74 -0.23
N LEU A 271 -18.96 -5.51 0.25
CA LEU A 271 -17.66 -4.86 0.35
C LEU A 271 -16.69 -5.64 1.24
N TYR A 272 -17.18 -6.23 2.34
CA TYR A 272 -16.36 -7.06 3.21
C TYR A 272 -15.80 -8.30 2.50
N HIS A 273 -16.63 -9.00 1.72
CA HIS A 273 -16.18 -10.21 1.00
C HIS A 273 -15.30 -9.87 -0.21
N ILE A 274 -15.68 -8.88 -0.99
CA ILE A 274 -14.91 -8.43 -2.16
C ILE A 274 -13.56 -7.82 -1.75
N PHE A 275 -13.46 -7.22 -0.57
CA PHE A 275 -12.19 -6.70 -0.06
C PHE A 275 -11.06 -7.74 -0.08
N TRP A 276 -11.32 -8.98 0.32
CA TRP A 276 -10.30 -10.02 0.36
C TRP A 276 -9.80 -10.41 -1.03
N ASN A 277 -10.68 -10.38 -2.02
CA ASN A 277 -10.31 -10.55 -3.43
C ASN A 277 -9.41 -9.42 -3.90
N ILE A 278 -9.77 -8.16 -3.61
CA ILE A 278 -8.99 -6.99 -3.99
C ILE A 278 -7.64 -6.97 -3.27
N HIS A 279 -7.64 -7.09 -1.94
CA HIS A 279 -6.45 -7.05 -1.11
C HIS A 279 -5.40 -8.10 -1.53
N GLY A 280 -5.86 -9.28 -1.90
CA GLY A 280 -4.98 -10.37 -2.31
C GLY A 280 -4.31 -10.15 -3.67
N VAL A 281 -4.91 -9.38 -4.57
CA VAL A 281 -4.53 -9.29 -5.99
C VAL A 281 -3.72 -8.02 -6.31
N ILE A 282 -3.92 -6.93 -5.56
CA ILE A 282 -3.19 -5.67 -5.80
C ILE A 282 -1.68 -5.93 -5.85
N ASN A 283 -1.05 -5.52 -6.95
CA ASN A 283 0.38 -5.73 -7.22
C ASN A 283 0.84 -7.21 -7.09
N SER A 284 -0.08 -8.17 -7.29
CA SER A 284 0.15 -9.60 -7.09
C SER A 284 -0.41 -10.44 -8.23
N PRO A 285 -0.02 -10.16 -9.50
CA PRO A 285 -0.57 -10.87 -10.67
C PRO A 285 -0.31 -12.38 -10.63
N GLU A 286 0.74 -12.82 -9.93
CA GLU A 286 1.09 -14.23 -9.78
C GLU A 286 0.03 -15.04 -9.02
N LYS A 287 -0.74 -14.41 -8.14
CA LYS A 287 -1.85 -15.10 -7.44
C LYS A 287 -2.99 -15.49 -8.37
N LEU A 288 -3.10 -14.81 -9.51
CA LEU A 288 -4.06 -15.12 -10.55
C LEU A 288 -3.44 -15.92 -11.72
N SER A 289 -2.27 -16.53 -11.53
CA SER A 289 -1.66 -17.41 -12.54
C SER A 289 -2.50 -18.64 -12.84
N ILE A 290 -3.36 -19.04 -11.90
CA ILE A 290 -4.34 -20.13 -12.06
C ILE A 290 -5.48 -19.79 -13.05
N LEU A 291 -5.69 -18.50 -13.35
CA LEU A 291 -6.66 -18.03 -14.34
C LEU A 291 -5.97 -17.83 -15.70
N ASN A 292 -6.56 -18.36 -16.75
CA ASN A 292 -6.14 -18.03 -18.11
C ASN A 292 -6.51 -16.60 -18.49
N LYS A 293 -6.14 -16.15 -19.69
CA LYS A 293 -6.34 -14.79 -20.15
C LYS A 293 -7.82 -14.38 -20.21
N GLU A 294 -8.69 -15.27 -20.68
CA GLU A 294 -10.13 -15.02 -20.78
C GLU A 294 -10.80 -15.03 -19.40
N GLU A 295 -10.39 -15.94 -18.51
CA GLU A 295 -10.87 -15.98 -17.13
C GLU A 295 -10.46 -14.70 -16.34
N LYS A 296 -9.27 -14.15 -16.59
CA LYS A 296 -8.86 -12.86 -16.02
C LYS A 296 -9.74 -11.69 -16.47
N LYS A 297 -10.11 -11.66 -17.77
CA LYS A 297 -11.05 -10.65 -18.29
C LYS A 297 -12.43 -10.83 -17.67
N ALA A 298 -12.92 -12.06 -17.60
CA ALA A 298 -14.21 -12.37 -16.96
C ALA A 298 -14.21 -11.95 -15.49
N TYR A 299 -13.16 -12.26 -14.75
CA TYR A 299 -13.00 -11.83 -13.36
C TYR A 299 -13.03 -10.31 -13.21
N MET A 300 -12.32 -9.57 -14.06
CA MET A 300 -12.36 -8.11 -14.04
C MET A 300 -13.78 -7.58 -14.28
N GLN A 301 -14.49 -8.14 -15.26
CA GLN A 301 -15.86 -7.71 -15.57
C GLN A 301 -16.81 -8.01 -14.41
N LEU A 302 -16.72 -9.20 -13.82
CA LEU A 302 -17.52 -9.57 -12.64
C LEU A 302 -17.28 -8.63 -11.45
N MET A 303 -16.02 -8.22 -11.23
CA MET A 303 -15.69 -7.24 -10.18
C MET A 303 -16.31 -5.87 -10.46
N ILE A 304 -16.31 -5.42 -11.72
CA ILE A 304 -16.97 -4.17 -12.13
C ILE A 304 -18.48 -4.29 -11.91
N ASP A 305 -19.12 -5.32 -12.43
CA ASP A 305 -20.56 -5.53 -12.33
C ASP A 305 -21.02 -5.59 -10.87
N CYS A 306 -20.25 -6.29 -10.02
CA CYS A 306 -20.52 -6.38 -8.59
C CYS A 306 -20.47 -5.01 -7.90
N LEU A 307 -19.40 -4.24 -8.16
CA LEU A 307 -19.18 -2.95 -7.51
C LEU A 307 -20.06 -1.84 -8.08
N ASP A 308 -20.54 -1.96 -9.33
CA ASP A 308 -21.54 -1.05 -9.90
C ASP A 308 -22.90 -1.14 -9.20
N LEU A 309 -23.23 -2.31 -8.66
CA LEU A 309 -24.44 -2.50 -7.85
C LEU A 309 -24.30 -1.92 -6.42
N VAL A 310 -23.10 -1.59 -5.99
CA VAL A 310 -22.80 -0.97 -4.67
C VAL A 310 -22.72 0.54 -4.84
N GLU A 311 -23.45 1.29 -4.01
CA GLU A 311 -23.44 2.75 -4.06
C GLU A 311 -22.07 3.33 -3.66
N SER A 312 -21.58 4.33 -4.39
CA SER A 312 -20.27 4.96 -4.14
C SER A 312 -20.18 5.57 -2.73
N ARG A 313 -21.29 6.11 -2.21
CA ARG A 313 -21.37 6.58 -0.81
C ARG A 313 -21.12 5.46 0.19
N SER A 314 -21.57 4.24 -0.08
CA SER A 314 -21.34 3.06 0.79
C SER A 314 -19.87 2.67 0.80
N ILE A 315 -19.17 2.72 -0.34
CA ILE A 315 -17.72 2.50 -0.43
C ILE A 315 -16.96 3.54 0.41
N VAL A 316 -17.33 4.82 0.29
CA VAL A 316 -16.68 5.91 1.02
C VAL A 316 -16.90 5.82 2.53
N SER A 317 -18.11 5.46 2.96
CA SER A 317 -18.47 5.35 4.39
C SER A 317 -18.05 4.01 5.01
N PHE A 318 -17.64 3.00 4.21
CA PHE A 318 -17.27 1.69 4.71
C PHE A 318 -16.09 1.75 5.70
N ASN A 319 -16.28 1.24 6.91
CA ASN A 319 -15.27 1.25 7.98
C ASN A 319 -15.18 -0.06 8.77
N LEU A 320 -15.86 -1.12 8.31
CA LEU A 320 -15.97 -2.40 9.04
C LEU A 320 -14.64 -3.13 9.22
N MET A 321 -13.68 -2.87 8.34
CA MET A 321 -12.34 -3.47 8.40
C MET A 321 -11.37 -2.63 9.24
N LEU A 322 -11.86 -1.57 9.90
CA LEU A 322 -11.05 -0.63 10.66
C LEU A 322 -9.85 -0.13 9.83
N ASP A 323 -8.64 -0.25 10.37
CA ASP A 323 -7.43 0.22 9.71
C ASP A 323 -7.07 -0.52 8.41
N ARG A 324 -7.68 -1.68 8.14
CA ARG A 324 -7.39 -2.46 6.92
C ARG A 324 -8.05 -1.91 5.68
N PHE A 325 -9.31 -1.44 5.77
CA PHE A 325 -10.01 -0.77 4.67
C PHE A 325 -9.87 0.74 4.79
N ASN A 326 -8.64 1.23 4.63
CA ASN A 326 -8.32 2.64 4.72
C ASN A 326 -8.66 3.40 3.42
N PHE A 327 -8.34 4.68 3.37
CA PHE A 327 -8.66 5.55 2.23
C PHE A 327 -8.03 5.08 0.89
N PHE A 328 -6.91 4.35 0.94
CA PHE A 328 -6.30 3.69 -0.22
C PHE A 328 -7.28 2.81 -0.99
N TYR A 329 -8.02 1.93 -0.28
CA TYR A 329 -9.01 1.06 -0.92
C TYR A 329 -10.20 1.83 -1.45
N LYS A 330 -10.65 2.86 -0.75
CA LYS A 330 -11.76 3.71 -1.20
C LYS A 330 -11.44 4.40 -2.52
N VAL A 331 -10.29 5.04 -2.59
CA VAL A 331 -9.79 5.65 -3.82
C VAL A 331 -9.64 4.62 -4.93
N GLY A 332 -8.97 3.50 -4.64
CA GLY A 332 -8.68 2.47 -5.63
C GLY A 332 -9.92 1.78 -6.17
N ILE A 333 -10.88 1.44 -5.32
CA ILE A 333 -12.15 0.81 -5.75
C ILE A 333 -12.94 1.77 -6.63
N LEU A 334 -13.10 3.02 -6.22
CA LEU A 334 -13.82 4.03 -7.01
C LEU A 334 -13.14 4.26 -8.35
N ASN A 335 -11.81 4.40 -8.38
CA ASN A 335 -11.07 4.61 -9.61
C ASN A 335 -11.09 3.39 -10.54
N CYS A 336 -10.67 2.23 -10.04
CA CYS A 336 -10.42 1.04 -10.85
C CYS A 336 -11.71 0.41 -11.42
N PHE A 337 -12.79 0.41 -10.64
CA PHE A 337 -14.01 -0.32 -10.98
C PHE A 337 -15.19 0.59 -11.34
N LYS A 338 -15.25 1.82 -10.84
CA LYS A 338 -16.38 2.73 -11.07
C LYS A 338 -16.01 3.97 -11.90
N ASN A 339 -14.73 4.20 -12.16
CA ASN A 339 -14.23 5.42 -12.82
C ASN A 339 -14.72 6.71 -12.13
N GLU A 340 -14.72 6.69 -10.80
CA GLU A 340 -15.16 7.79 -9.96
C GLU A 340 -14.02 8.26 -9.03
N LYS A 341 -14.15 9.48 -8.49
CA LYS A 341 -13.27 10.03 -7.45
C LYS A 341 -14.03 10.18 -6.14
N PRO A 342 -13.37 10.03 -4.97
CA PRO A 342 -14.00 10.34 -3.69
C PRO A 342 -14.46 11.81 -3.65
N PRO A 343 -15.54 12.13 -2.91
CA PRO A 343 -16.04 13.50 -2.79
C PRO A 343 -15.11 14.42 -1.98
N PHE A 344 -14.18 13.86 -1.22
CA PHE A 344 -13.18 14.55 -0.40
C PHE A 344 -11.80 13.91 -0.58
N GLN A 345 -10.76 14.57 -0.08
CA GLN A 345 -9.39 14.10 -0.12
C GLN A 345 -8.81 14.02 1.30
N ILE A 346 -7.94 13.02 1.52
CA ILE A 346 -7.19 12.85 2.76
C ILE A 346 -5.71 12.81 2.44
N ALA A 347 -4.96 13.70 3.07
CA ALA A 347 -3.50 13.67 3.10
C ALA A 347 -3.00 13.16 4.45
N TYR A 348 -1.85 12.53 4.47
CA TYR A 348 -1.21 11.97 5.66
C TYR A 348 0.16 12.59 5.87
N ILE A 349 0.51 12.85 7.13
CA ILE A 349 1.88 13.18 7.52
C ILE A 349 2.55 11.88 7.97
N GLU A 350 3.37 11.30 7.11
CA GLU A 350 4.01 10.00 7.36
C GLU A 350 5.42 10.12 7.96
N GLY A 351 6.05 11.27 7.88
CA GLY A 351 7.41 11.44 8.38
C GLY A 351 7.82 12.89 8.56
N TYR A 352 8.88 13.08 9.32
CA TYR A 352 9.57 14.33 9.50
C TYR A 352 11.06 14.08 9.49
N ASP A 353 11.79 14.86 8.71
CA ASP A 353 13.24 14.91 8.70
C ASP A 353 13.70 16.18 9.45
N PRO A 354 14.21 16.05 10.66
CA PRO A 354 14.61 17.19 11.47
C PRO A 354 15.92 17.81 11.01
N TYR A 355 16.71 17.14 10.19
CA TYR A 355 18.00 17.62 9.70
C TYR A 355 17.80 18.57 8.50
N GLU A 356 16.85 18.22 7.62
CA GLU A 356 16.50 18.99 6.45
C GLU A 356 15.25 19.87 6.66
N GLU A 357 14.64 19.86 7.84
CA GLU A 357 13.38 20.55 8.16
C GLU A 357 12.26 20.22 7.14
N GLN A 358 12.12 18.93 6.81
CA GLN A 358 11.14 18.46 5.83
C GLN A 358 10.10 17.56 6.46
N ILE A 359 8.86 17.68 5.97
CA ILE A 359 7.79 16.73 6.26
C ILE A 359 7.50 15.85 5.05
N LEU A 360 7.11 14.61 5.30
CA LEU A 360 6.59 13.71 4.28
C LEU A 360 5.07 13.76 4.28
N ILE A 361 4.51 14.35 3.24
CA ILE A 361 3.08 14.36 2.95
C ILE A 361 2.78 13.26 1.94
N THR A 362 1.75 12.46 2.21
CA THR A 362 1.31 11.42 1.27
C THR A 362 -0.20 11.48 1.08
N TYR A 363 -0.65 11.14 -0.12
CA TYR A 363 -2.07 10.98 -0.41
C TYR A 363 -2.29 9.98 -1.54
N TYR A 364 -3.53 9.45 -1.64
CA TYR A 364 -3.93 8.51 -2.67
C TYR A 364 -4.84 9.18 -3.69
N THR A 365 -4.64 8.87 -4.96
CA THR A 365 -5.45 9.39 -6.06
C THR A 365 -5.60 8.38 -7.19
N GLY A 366 -6.68 8.48 -7.94
CA GLY A 366 -6.87 7.74 -9.19
C GLY A 366 -6.21 8.41 -10.41
N ASP A 367 -5.77 9.66 -10.27
CA ASP A 367 -5.21 10.47 -11.35
C ASP A 367 -3.83 11.00 -10.96
N ASP A 368 -2.80 10.56 -11.65
CA ASP A 368 -1.41 10.99 -11.41
C ASP A 368 -1.18 12.46 -11.78
N LYS A 369 -2.09 13.06 -12.54
CA LYS A 369 -2.05 14.48 -12.94
C LYS A 369 -2.69 15.42 -11.93
N ASP A 370 -3.24 14.91 -10.82
CA ASP A 370 -3.73 15.75 -9.74
C ASP A 370 -2.65 16.73 -9.28
N ILE A 371 -3.04 17.99 -9.09
CA ILE A 371 -2.11 19.07 -8.74
C ILE A 371 -2.28 19.41 -7.27
N GLU A 372 -1.18 19.42 -6.56
CA GLU A 372 -1.09 19.81 -5.16
C GLU A 372 -0.62 21.24 -4.96
N SER A 373 -1.17 21.91 -3.95
CA SER A 373 -0.67 23.17 -3.38
C SER A 373 -0.57 23.01 -1.86
N ILE A 374 0.61 23.25 -1.32
CA ILE A 374 0.91 23.10 0.09
C ILE A 374 1.21 24.47 0.64
N LEU A 375 0.41 24.92 1.60
CA LEU A 375 0.52 26.25 2.19
C LEU A 375 1.03 26.13 3.62
N VAL A 376 2.04 26.92 3.95
CA VAL A 376 2.53 27.10 5.31
C VAL A 376 2.39 28.59 5.65
N ASP A 377 1.59 28.90 6.67
CA ASP A 377 1.22 30.26 7.04
C ASP A 377 0.69 31.08 5.83
N GLU A 378 -0.19 30.45 5.04
CA GLU A 378 -0.83 30.97 3.83
C GLU A 378 0.11 31.15 2.61
N GLU A 379 1.41 30.87 2.76
CA GLU A 379 2.38 30.92 1.67
C GLU A 379 2.62 29.53 1.10
N GLU A 380 2.68 29.42 -0.24
CA GLU A 380 2.99 28.16 -0.89
C GLU A 380 4.44 27.76 -0.68
N VAL A 381 4.63 26.51 -0.27
CA VAL A 381 5.93 25.86 -0.15
C VAL A 381 6.08 24.78 -1.19
N TYR A 382 7.30 24.59 -1.66
CA TYR A 382 7.57 23.65 -2.73
C TYR A 382 7.98 22.26 -2.24
N VAL A 383 7.67 21.29 -3.07
CA VAL A 383 8.08 19.90 -2.90
C VAL A 383 9.55 19.78 -3.27
N ASP A 384 10.40 19.39 -2.32
CA ASP A 384 11.82 19.13 -2.59
C ASP A 384 12.03 17.79 -3.31
N TYR A 385 11.22 16.77 -2.96
CA TYR A 385 11.28 15.45 -3.60
C TYR A 385 9.87 14.87 -3.75
N LYS A 386 9.60 14.34 -4.93
CA LYS A 386 8.33 13.71 -5.28
C LYS A 386 8.53 12.26 -5.68
N LYS A 387 7.66 11.39 -5.16
CA LYS A 387 7.57 10.00 -5.56
C LYS A 387 6.12 9.64 -5.86
N ILE A 388 5.89 8.98 -7.00
CA ILE A 388 4.60 8.41 -7.37
C ILE A 388 4.74 6.90 -7.35
N VAL A 389 4.04 6.25 -6.43
CA VAL A 389 3.94 4.79 -6.35
C VAL A 389 2.70 4.36 -7.10
N LYS A 390 2.82 3.36 -7.96
CA LYS A 390 1.72 2.83 -8.75
C LYS A 390 1.22 1.52 -8.17
N TYR A 391 -0.08 1.41 -8.00
CA TYR A 391 -0.75 0.18 -7.60
C TYR A 391 -1.64 -0.31 -8.72
N ASP A 392 -1.44 -1.56 -9.13
CA ASP A 392 -2.18 -2.18 -10.22
C ASP A 392 -3.11 -3.28 -9.69
N PHE A 393 -4.28 -3.38 -10.31
CA PHE A 393 -5.17 -4.52 -10.21
C PHE A 393 -5.36 -5.12 -11.60
N LEU A 394 -4.71 -6.27 -11.83
CA LEU A 394 -4.57 -6.85 -13.17
C LEU A 394 -3.92 -5.86 -14.15
N ASP A 395 -4.63 -5.54 -15.23
CA ASP A 395 -4.20 -4.62 -16.30
C ASP A 395 -4.65 -3.17 -16.08
N ARG A 396 -5.31 -2.86 -14.96
CA ARG A 396 -5.78 -1.52 -14.63
C ARG A 396 -5.02 -0.92 -13.46
N VAL A 397 -4.89 0.39 -13.49
CA VAL A 397 -4.39 1.13 -12.34
C VAL A 397 -5.44 1.11 -11.24
N PHE A 398 -5.09 0.56 -10.08
CA PHE A 398 -5.94 0.62 -8.90
C PHE A 398 -5.95 2.05 -8.33
N CYS A 399 -4.79 2.56 -7.97
CA CYS A 399 -4.57 3.97 -7.64
C CYS A 399 -3.08 4.31 -7.64
N TYR A 400 -2.79 5.59 -7.46
CA TYR A 400 -1.46 6.11 -7.19
C TYR A 400 -1.35 6.59 -5.74
N GLN A 401 -0.17 6.43 -5.14
CA GLN A 401 0.21 7.14 -3.93
C GLN A 401 1.23 8.20 -4.30
N LYS A 402 0.93 9.47 -4.07
CA LYS A 402 1.91 10.54 -4.16
C LYS A 402 2.56 10.75 -2.80
N ARG A 403 3.88 10.85 -2.80
CA ARG A 403 4.73 11.01 -1.62
C ARG A 403 5.59 12.24 -1.85
N LEU A 404 5.43 13.25 -1.00
CA LEU A 404 5.97 14.59 -1.19
C LEU A 404 6.78 14.96 0.04
N TRP A 405 8.08 15.15 -0.13
CA TRP A 405 8.92 15.76 0.88
C TRP A 405 8.94 17.27 0.69
N VAL A 406 8.52 17.99 1.70
CA VAL A 406 8.29 19.43 1.64
C VAL A 406 9.07 20.11 2.74
N HIS A 407 9.87 21.11 2.36
CA HIS A 407 10.59 21.93 3.33
C HIS A 407 9.62 22.85 4.12
N ILE A 408 9.78 22.86 5.44
CA ILE A 408 9.04 23.75 6.31
C ILE A 408 9.97 24.89 6.73
N PRO A 409 9.65 26.17 6.42
CA PRO A 409 10.46 27.31 6.83
C PRO A 409 10.69 27.33 8.34
N LYS A 410 11.91 27.65 8.79
CA LYS A 410 12.27 27.66 10.23
C LYS A 410 11.42 28.63 11.06
N ASN A 411 10.99 29.71 10.45
CA ASN A 411 10.15 30.76 11.04
C ASN A 411 8.65 30.47 10.96
N ALA A 412 8.25 29.35 10.30
CA ALA A 412 6.83 28.96 10.20
C ALA A 412 6.24 28.75 11.58
N LYS A 413 5.11 29.39 11.84
CA LYS A 413 4.53 29.48 13.19
C LYS A 413 3.32 28.57 13.36
N ASP A 414 2.38 28.58 12.42
CA ASP A 414 1.05 28.17 12.78
C ASP A 414 0.42 27.10 11.85
N LYS A 415 0.27 27.34 10.56
CA LYS A 415 -0.74 26.64 9.78
C LYS A 415 -0.17 25.93 8.56
N LEU A 416 -0.30 24.62 8.52
CA LEU A 416 -0.08 23.80 7.31
C LEU A 416 -1.43 23.44 6.71
N GLU A 417 -1.65 23.79 5.45
CA GLU A 417 -2.81 23.41 4.65
C GLU A 417 -2.36 22.65 3.39
N ILE A 418 -3.16 21.66 3.00
CA ILE A 418 -2.90 20.86 1.81
C ILE A 418 -4.13 20.93 0.90
N TRP A 419 -3.94 21.39 -0.32
CA TRP A 419 -4.96 21.50 -1.33
C TRP A 419 -4.65 20.57 -2.50
N ILE A 420 -5.64 19.85 -2.99
CA ILE A 420 -5.53 18.95 -4.14
C ILE A 420 -6.69 19.24 -5.07
N ASN A 421 -6.40 19.70 -6.30
CA ASN A 421 -7.40 20.11 -7.29
C ASN A 421 -8.48 21.03 -6.71
N ASP A 422 -8.07 22.12 -6.07
CA ASP A 422 -8.94 23.12 -5.42
C ASP A 422 -9.85 22.61 -4.30
N LYS A 423 -9.61 21.39 -3.83
CA LYS A 423 -10.25 20.87 -2.62
C LYS A 423 -9.25 20.87 -1.48
N GLN A 424 -9.60 21.50 -0.38
CA GLN A 424 -8.80 21.42 0.83
C GLN A 424 -8.86 19.98 1.36
N SER A 425 -7.70 19.36 1.52
CA SER A 425 -7.58 18.00 2.00
C SER A 425 -7.71 17.93 3.52
N MET A 426 -8.47 16.98 4.02
CA MET A 426 -8.38 16.58 5.43
C MET A 426 -7.00 16.00 5.71
N VAL A 427 -6.43 16.31 6.88
CA VAL A 427 -5.21 15.65 7.33
C VAL A 427 -5.60 14.44 8.18
N GLY A 428 -5.37 13.26 7.62
CA GLY A 428 -5.70 11.97 8.25
C GLY A 428 -5.09 11.84 9.65
N LYS A 429 -5.69 11.05 10.53
CA LYS A 429 -5.38 10.91 11.95
C LYS A 429 -5.86 12.09 12.82
N TYR A 430 -6.00 13.29 12.28
CA TYR A 430 -6.33 14.49 13.05
C TYR A 430 -7.76 15.00 12.80
N ASP A 431 -8.44 14.50 11.76
CA ASP A 431 -9.78 14.92 11.31
C ASP A 431 -9.88 16.45 11.16
N LYS A 432 -8.80 17.09 10.71
CA LYS A 432 -8.65 18.53 10.56
C LYS A 432 -8.20 18.89 9.15
N TYR A 433 -8.62 20.06 8.70
CA TYR A 433 -8.20 20.63 7.40
C TYR A 433 -6.88 21.40 7.47
N PHE A 434 -6.31 21.57 8.64
CA PHE A 434 -5.00 22.19 8.84
C PHE A 434 -4.32 21.60 10.08
N LEU A 435 -2.99 21.67 10.11
CA LEU A 435 -2.17 21.28 11.26
C LEU A 435 -1.31 22.45 11.72
N ASP A 436 -1.08 22.51 13.02
CA ASP A 436 -0.12 23.41 13.63
C ASP A 436 1.31 22.87 13.44
N VAL A 437 2.13 23.61 12.70
CA VAL A 437 3.52 23.25 12.39
C VAL A 437 4.36 23.13 13.66
N LYS A 438 4.12 23.97 14.67
CA LYS A 438 4.82 23.88 15.96
C LYS A 438 4.56 22.56 16.67
N ASN A 439 3.33 22.06 16.60
CA ASN A 439 2.97 20.79 17.22
C ASN A 439 3.65 19.62 16.51
N ILE A 440 3.73 19.64 15.18
CA ILE A 440 4.47 18.64 14.40
C ILE A 440 5.93 18.64 14.83
N ARG A 441 6.62 19.79 14.81
CA ARG A 441 8.01 19.90 15.24
C ARG A 441 8.21 19.42 16.66
N LYS A 442 7.39 19.87 17.61
CA LYS A 442 7.48 19.50 19.03
C LYS A 442 7.29 18.00 19.26
N GLU A 443 6.38 17.37 18.54
CA GLU A 443 6.14 15.94 18.62
C GLU A 443 7.40 15.13 18.22
N PHE A 444 8.05 15.55 17.13
CA PHE A 444 9.25 14.88 16.64
C PHE A 444 10.52 15.27 17.38
N GLN A 445 10.73 16.54 17.75
CA GLN A 445 11.91 17.00 18.46
C GLN A 445 12.08 16.33 19.83
N LYS A 446 11.01 16.06 20.56
CA LYS A 446 11.05 15.35 21.84
C LYS A 446 11.62 13.94 21.75
N ARG A 447 11.65 13.35 20.57
CA ARG A 447 12.05 11.97 20.32
C ARG A 447 13.42 11.87 19.65
N LEU A 448 14.08 13.00 19.34
CA LEU A 448 15.39 12.97 18.68
C LEU A 448 16.46 12.32 19.55
N PRO A 449 17.34 11.50 18.96
CA PRO A 449 18.48 10.95 19.65
C PRO A 449 19.37 12.06 20.23
N LYS A 450 19.83 11.88 21.46
CA LYS A 450 20.66 12.87 22.16
C LYS A 450 22.17 12.70 21.95
N SER A 451 22.57 11.71 21.18
CA SER A 451 23.99 11.42 20.91
C SER A 451 24.27 11.38 19.42
N ASN A 452 25.52 11.53 19.02
CA ASN A 452 25.97 11.38 17.63
C ASN A 452 26.57 10.00 17.35
N ILE A 453 26.25 8.99 18.15
CA ILE A 453 26.69 7.63 17.93
C ILE A 453 26.06 7.05 16.68
N TRP A 454 26.86 6.42 15.83
CA TRP A 454 26.38 5.58 14.73
C TRP A 454 26.58 4.11 15.07
N LEU A 455 25.53 3.33 15.04
CA LEU A 455 25.58 1.90 15.24
C LEU A 455 25.58 1.22 13.87
N LEU A 456 26.66 0.47 13.59
CA LEU A 456 26.80 -0.29 12.35
C LEU A 456 26.66 -1.79 12.63
N MET A 457 26.11 -2.55 11.71
CA MET A 457 26.10 -4.00 11.73
C MET A 457 25.79 -4.59 10.36
N ASP A 458 26.31 -5.77 10.09
CA ASP A 458 25.89 -6.62 8.99
C ASP A 458 24.77 -7.56 9.47
N LYS A 459 25.01 -8.84 9.65
CA LYS A 459 24.10 -9.73 10.37
C LYS A 459 24.47 -9.78 11.86
N ASP A 460 23.60 -10.32 12.67
CA ASP A 460 23.84 -10.45 14.10
C ASP A 460 24.96 -11.46 14.46
N TYR A 461 25.25 -12.41 13.54
CA TYR A 461 26.23 -13.50 13.74
C TYR A 461 27.34 -13.54 12.68
N GLU A 462 27.35 -12.66 11.69
CA GLU A 462 28.29 -12.67 10.57
C GLU A 462 28.56 -11.22 10.12
N ALA A 463 29.82 -10.91 9.88
CA ALA A 463 30.30 -9.64 9.35
C ALA A 463 30.80 -9.82 7.90
N ASP A 464 31.76 -9.04 7.43
CA ASP A 464 32.34 -9.04 6.10
C ASP A 464 31.38 -8.62 4.97
N ASP A 465 30.44 -7.73 5.31
CA ASP A 465 29.56 -7.11 4.32
C ASP A 465 29.73 -5.56 4.37
N ASN A 466 28.85 -4.82 3.75
CA ASN A 466 29.01 -3.39 3.51
C ASN A 466 29.17 -2.56 4.81
N ALA A 467 28.54 -2.95 5.92
CA ALA A 467 28.67 -2.21 7.18
C ALA A 467 30.04 -2.35 7.81
N GLU A 468 30.67 -3.53 7.75
CA GLU A 468 32.06 -3.72 8.21
C GLU A 468 33.03 -2.86 7.41
N HIS A 469 32.91 -2.87 6.06
CA HIS A 469 33.82 -2.11 5.20
C HIS A 469 33.64 -0.59 5.40
N LEU A 470 32.42 -0.12 5.54
CA LEU A 470 32.15 1.28 5.86
C LEU A 470 32.67 1.66 7.25
N TYR A 471 32.49 0.79 8.26
CA TYR A 471 33.00 1.01 9.60
C TYR A 471 34.52 1.20 9.58
N ARG A 472 35.23 0.31 8.91
CA ARG A 472 36.68 0.37 8.74
C ARG A 472 37.15 1.67 8.08
N TYR A 473 36.41 2.11 7.05
CA TYR A 473 36.66 3.39 6.39
C TYR A 473 36.49 4.57 7.34
N ILE A 474 35.39 4.61 8.08
CA ILE A 474 35.09 5.70 9.05
C ILE A 474 36.16 5.72 10.14
N MET A 475 36.47 4.57 10.72
CA MET A 475 37.53 4.45 11.77
C MET A 475 38.87 5.02 11.31
N GLN A 476 39.22 4.83 10.04
CA GLN A 476 40.52 5.27 9.50
C GLN A 476 40.55 6.74 9.08
N ASN A 477 39.44 7.25 8.51
CA ASN A 477 39.41 8.56 7.86
C ASN A 477 38.61 9.62 8.64
N HIS A 478 37.75 9.18 9.57
CA HIS A 478 36.86 10.04 10.39
C HIS A 478 36.83 9.60 11.86
N PRO A 479 37.99 9.57 12.52
CA PRO A 479 38.09 9.10 13.92
C PRO A 479 37.30 9.94 14.90
N GLU A 480 36.89 11.15 14.53
CA GLU A 480 36.05 12.05 15.30
C GLU A 480 34.58 11.56 15.37
N GLN A 481 34.15 10.69 14.44
CA GLN A 481 32.82 10.12 14.44
C GLN A 481 32.76 8.93 15.41
N GLU A 482 31.92 9.02 16.43
CA GLU A 482 31.67 7.92 17.36
C GLU A 482 30.90 6.80 16.66
N ILE A 483 31.53 5.64 16.52
CA ILE A 483 30.96 4.45 15.87
C ILE A 483 31.05 3.22 16.76
N VAL A 484 30.03 2.35 16.68
CA VAL A 484 29.95 1.08 17.37
C VAL A 484 29.53 0.00 16.38
N PHE A 485 30.15 -1.18 16.45
CA PHE A 485 29.77 -2.32 15.59
C PHE A 485 29.11 -3.41 16.42
N ALA A 486 27.89 -3.79 16.06
CA ALA A 486 27.11 -4.81 16.78
C ALA A 486 27.31 -6.19 16.13
N LEU A 487 27.63 -7.19 16.95
CA LEU A 487 27.82 -8.58 16.52
C LEU A 487 27.62 -9.50 17.74
N ARG A 488 27.29 -10.78 17.53
CA ARG A 488 27.26 -11.77 18.63
C ARG A 488 28.66 -12.25 18.95
N LYS A 489 28.93 -12.48 20.22
CA LYS A 489 30.25 -12.98 20.67
C LYS A 489 30.63 -14.36 20.12
N GLU A 490 29.63 -15.18 19.83
CA GLU A 490 29.80 -16.52 19.25
C GLU A 490 30.19 -16.47 17.76
N SER A 491 30.12 -15.31 17.13
CA SER A 491 30.54 -15.15 15.74
C SER A 491 32.03 -15.44 15.56
N SER A 492 32.37 -16.16 14.49
CA SER A 492 33.78 -16.38 14.07
C SER A 492 34.50 -15.05 13.81
N ASP A 493 33.76 -14.01 13.39
CA ASP A 493 34.31 -12.69 13.08
C ASP A 493 34.66 -11.85 14.32
N TRP A 494 34.09 -12.16 15.50
CA TRP A 494 34.32 -11.35 16.71
C TRP A 494 35.80 -11.14 17.02
N LYS A 495 36.57 -12.24 17.09
CA LYS A 495 37.99 -12.18 17.38
C LYS A 495 38.81 -11.46 16.31
N ARG A 496 38.38 -11.56 15.06
CA ARG A 496 39.04 -10.88 13.94
C ARG A 496 38.87 -9.37 14.06
N LEU A 497 37.63 -8.91 14.26
CA LEU A 497 37.29 -7.49 14.37
C LEU A 497 37.85 -6.87 15.66
N GLU A 498 37.89 -7.63 16.75
CA GLU A 498 38.52 -7.19 18.00
C GLU A 498 40.02 -6.92 17.82
N LYS A 499 40.75 -7.79 17.11
CA LYS A 499 42.17 -7.57 16.76
C LYS A 499 42.33 -6.33 15.87
N GLU A 500 41.37 -6.01 15.03
CA GLU A 500 41.36 -4.81 14.18
C GLU A 500 40.95 -3.55 14.96
N ARG A 501 40.68 -3.65 16.26
CA ARG A 501 40.30 -2.56 17.17
C ARG A 501 38.90 -1.95 16.84
N PHE A 502 37.97 -2.76 16.34
CA PHE A 502 36.59 -2.35 16.28
C PHE A 502 36.02 -2.14 17.68
N ASN A 503 35.21 -1.10 17.85
CA ASN A 503 34.42 -0.90 19.06
C ASN A 503 33.19 -1.83 19.01
N LEU A 504 33.36 -3.07 19.48
CA LEU A 504 32.36 -4.14 19.36
C LEU A 504 31.39 -4.10 20.55
N ILE A 505 30.13 -4.34 20.21
CA ILE A 505 29.06 -4.53 21.18
C ILE A 505 28.31 -5.84 20.90
N GLU A 506 28.01 -6.61 21.95
CA GLU A 506 27.31 -7.88 21.83
C GLU A 506 25.85 -7.65 21.47
N PHE A 507 25.43 -8.12 20.28
CA PHE A 507 24.05 -8.00 19.82
C PHE A 507 23.08 -8.70 20.81
N GLY A 508 22.00 -7.98 21.18
CA GLY A 508 20.99 -8.47 22.13
C GLY A 508 21.38 -8.36 23.60
N SER A 509 22.57 -7.82 23.92
CA SER A 509 22.97 -7.52 25.31
C SER A 509 22.24 -6.27 25.84
N PHE A 510 22.25 -6.08 27.15
CA PHE A 510 21.74 -4.85 27.79
C PHE A 510 22.45 -3.60 27.26
N GLU A 511 23.73 -3.69 27.00
CA GLU A 511 24.53 -2.59 26.44
C GLU A 511 24.10 -2.27 25.01
N PHE A 512 23.84 -3.28 24.16
CA PHE A 512 23.29 -3.09 22.82
C PHE A 512 21.94 -2.34 22.88
N GLU A 513 21.03 -2.77 23.76
CA GLU A 513 19.73 -2.11 23.94
C GLU A 513 19.85 -0.65 24.38
N ARG A 514 20.87 -0.35 25.18
CA ARG A 514 21.17 1.01 25.64
C ARG A 514 21.74 1.87 24.52
N ILE A 515 22.66 1.33 23.73
CA ILE A 515 23.36 2.07 22.67
C ILE A 515 22.42 2.28 21.49
N ILE A 516 21.68 1.26 21.04
CA ILE A 516 20.81 1.40 19.87
C ILE A 516 19.73 2.47 20.11
N LYS A 517 19.19 2.60 21.33
CA LYS A 517 18.23 3.66 21.68
C LYS A 517 18.83 5.07 21.66
N LYS A 518 20.14 5.20 21.86
CA LYS A 518 20.85 6.49 21.87
C LYS A 518 21.40 6.86 20.50
N ALA A 519 21.68 5.88 19.65
CA ALA A 519 22.28 6.09 18.34
C ALA A 519 21.44 7.05 17.49
N SER A 520 22.10 8.01 16.86
CA SER A 520 21.45 8.91 15.90
C SER A 520 21.18 8.21 14.56
N LYS A 521 22.05 7.28 14.20
CA LYS A 521 21.98 6.49 12.97
C LYS A 521 22.19 5.02 13.27
N VAL A 522 21.40 4.18 12.60
CA VAL A 522 21.58 2.73 12.52
C VAL A 522 21.87 2.40 11.07
N ILE A 523 23.02 1.82 10.81
CA ILE A 523 23.57 1.58 9.48
C ILE A 523 23.77 0.09 9.31
N SER A 524 23.10 -0.53 8.35
CA SER A 524 23.18 -1.98 8.18
C SER A 524 23.09 -2.44 6.73
N SER A 525 23.79 -3.54 6.44
CA SER A 525 23.66 -4.26 5.18
C SER A 525 22.34 -5.02 5.06
N HIS A 526 21.63 -5.22 6.17
CA HIS A 526 20.38 -5.96 6.27
C HIS A 526 19.25 -5.13 6.88
N ALA A 527 18.01 -5.38 6.45
CA ALA A 527 16.82 -4.71 6.96
C ALA A 527 15.82 -5.72 7.56
N ASP A 528 16.34 -6.75 8.24
CA ASP A 528 15.54 -7.81 8.84
C ASP A 528 14.86 -7.37 10.12
N GLU A 529 13.76 -8.03 10.47
CA GLU A 529 12.90 -7.66 11.58
C GLU A 529 13.62 -7.65 12.93
N TYR A 530 14.59 -8.57 13.12
CA TYR A 530 15.34 -8.64 14.38
C TYR A 530 16.14 -7.37 14.68
N LEU A 531 16.52 -6.59 13.65
CA LEU A 531 17.15 -5.27 13.80
C LEU A 531 16.13 -4.13 13.76
N ILE A 532 15.28 -4.12 12.75
CA ILE A 532 14.36 -2.99 12.47
C ILE A 532 13.42 -2.70 13.64
N ARG A 533 12.99 -3.71 14.38
CA ARG A 533 12.16 -3.54 15.58
C ARG A 533 12.78 -2.65 16.67
N HIS A 534 14.10 -2.49 16.69
CA HIS A 534 14.81 -1.64 17.64
C HIS A 534 14.99 -0.20 17.15
N VAL A 535 14.78 0.04 15.84
CA VAL A 535 14.94 1.37 15.24
C VAL A 535 13.71 2.23 15.52
N THR A 536 13.92 3.38 16.15
CA THR A 536 12.84 4.33 16.47
C THR A 536 12.48 5.24 15.29
N LEU A 537 11.34 5.91 15.37
CA LEU A 537 10.85 6.80 14.30
C LEU A 537 11.77 8.01 14.03
N THR A 538 12.57 8.41 14.99
CA THR A 538 13.42 9.60 14.92
C THR A 538 14.89 9.29 14.62
N GLN A 539 15.26 8.02 14.63
CA GLN A 539 16.58 7.58 14.20
C GLN A 539 16.65 7.48 12.68
N GLN A 540 17.80 7.75 12.12
CA GLN A 540 18.05 7.56 10.70
C GLN A 540 18.52 6.13 10.43
N PHE A 541 17.74 5.34 9.69
CA PHE A 541 18.14 4.02 9.24
C PHE A 541 18.74 4.10 7.84
N VAL A 542 20.00 3.71 7.72
CA VAL A 542 20.76 3.64 6.46
C VAL A 542 20.87 2.19 6.03
N PHE A 543 20.25 1.85 4.93
CA PHE A 543 20.29 0.52 4.36
C PHE A 543 21.37 0.44 3.27
N LEU A 544 22.46 -0.23 3.58
CA LEU A 544 23.63 -0.39 2.69
C LEU A 544 23.43 -1.47 1.64
N GLN A 545 22.41 -2.30 1.79
CA GLN A 545 22.18 -3.53 1.05
C GLN A 545 23.18 -4.65 1.31
N HIS A 546 22.74 -5.86 1.01
CA HIS A 546 23.55 -7.07 1.01
C HIS A 546 24.08 -7.41 -0.40
N GLY A 547 23.44 -6.91 -1.44
CA GLY A 547 23.81 -7.12 -2.85
C GLY A 547 22.84 -6.40 -3.77
N VAL A 548 23.20 -6.22 -5.04
CA VAL A 548 22.40 -5.50 -6.03
C VAL A 548 20.99 -6.10 -6.13
N ILE A 549 19.98 -5.26 -5.92
CA ILE A 549 18.57 -5.65 -6.03
C ILE A 549 18.18 -5.68 -7.51
N LYS A 550 18.07 -6.88 -8.07
CA LYS A 550 17.62 -7.11 -9.44
C LYS A 550 16.18 -7.61 -9.55
N ASN A 551 15.64 -8.14 -8.45
CA ASN A 551 14.26 -8.61 -8.33
C ASN A 551 13.39 -7.56 -7.65
N ASP A 552 12.05 -7.64 -7.80
CA ASP A 552 11.15 -6.73 -7.09
C ASP A 552 11.03 -7.17 -5.62
N LEU A 553 11.60 -6.38 -4.73
CA LEU A 553 11.53 -6.56 -3.27
C LEU A 553 10.61 -5.53 -2.60
N SER A 554 9.80 -4.81 -3.36
CA SER A 554 8.97 -3.72 -2.86
C SER A 554 8.03 -4.16 -1.73
N ARG A 555 7.44 -5.35 -1.80
CA ARG A 555 6.58 -5.90 -0.74
C ARG A 555 7.27 -6.00 0.61
N TRP A 556 8.52 -6.43 0.62
CA TRP A 556 9.32 -6.57 1.83
C TRP A 556 9.85 -5.22 2.31
N LEU A 557 10.44 -4.43 1.41
CA LEU A 557 11.11 -3.18 1.75
C LEU A 557 10.12 -2.04 2.07
N ASN A 558 8.95 -1.99 1.44
CA ASN A 558 7.95 -0.96 1.72
C ASN A 558 7.41 -1.01 3.15
N SER A 559 7.47 -2.16 3.83
CA SER A 559 7.11 -2.29 5.23
C SER A 559 8.15 -1.67 6.18
N LYS A 560 9.37 -1.39 5.69
CA LYS A 560 10.51 -0.90 6.47
C LYS A 560 10.61 0.63 6.42
N LYS A 561 11.07 1.22 7.51
CA LYS A 561 11.47 2.62 7.53
C LYS A 561 12.94 2.70 7.13
N ILE A 562 13.21 3.12 5.91
CA ILE A 562 14.56 3.34 5.37
C ILE A 562 14.66 4.83 5.04
N ASN A 563 15.63 5.51 5.66
CA ASN A 563 15.87 6.93 5.44
C ASN A 563 16.84 7.15 4.28
N LEU A 564 17.87 6.31 4.18
CA LEU A 564 18.84 6.30 3.09
C LEU A 564 19.01 4.87 2.59
N PHE A 565 18.94 4.70 1.29
CA PHE A 565 18.96 3.43 0.58
C PHE A 565 20.07 3.43 -0.46
N ILE A 566 21.15 2.73 -0.18
CA ILE A 566 22.33 2.69 -1.05
C ILE A 566 22.06 1.80 -2.25
N THR A 567 22.48 2.22 -3.44
CA THR A 567 22.42 1.46 -4.69
C THR A 567 23.76 1.50 -5.41
N SER A 568 24.01 0.50 -6.25
CA SER A 568 25.28 0.30 -6.93
C SER A 568 25.23 0.57 -8.44
N THR A 569 24.14 0.19 -9.10
CA THR A 569 23.99 0.36 -10.55
C THR A 569 22.94 1.42 -10.88
N ARG A 570 23.06 2.05 -12.05
CA ARG A 570 22.06 3.02 -12.50
C ARG A 570 20.69 2.35 -12.67
N ALA A 571 20.63 1.16 -13.25
CA ALA A 571 19.38 0.43 -13.46
C ALA A 571 18.69 0.06 -12.14
N GLU A 572 19.44 -0.34 -11.12
CA GLU A 572 18.92 -0.56 -9.78
C GLU A 572 18.35 0.73 -9.17
N TYR A 573 19.11 1.82 -9.22
CA TYR A 573 18.64 3.13 -8.74
C TYR A 573 17.34 3.54 -9.41
N ASP A 574 17.30 3.49 -10.75
CA ASP A 574 16.14 3.88 -11.53
C ASP A 574 14.92 2.99 -11.26
N SER A 575 15.12 1.69 -11.07
CA SER A 575 14.05 0.73 -10.76
C SER A 575 13.37 1.00 -9.41
N ILE A 576 14.10 1.62 -8.47
CA ILE A 576 13.62 1.94 -7.12
C ILE A 576 13.17 3.40 -7.02
N ALA A 577 14.03 4.35 -7.43
CA ALA A 577 13.82 5.78 -7.21
C ALA A 577 12.80 6.43 -8.15
N ASN A 578 12.68 5.94 -9.41
CA ASN A 578 11.81 6.53 -10.41
C ASN A 578 10.32 6.35 -10.07
N ASN A 579 9.50 7.25 -10.62
CA ASN A 579 8.05 7.19 -10.46
C ASN A 579 7.42 5.97 -11.16
N TYR A 580 6.19 5.64 -10.79
CA TYR A 580 5.32 4.61 -11.39
C TYR A 580 5.77 3.17 -11.19
N ASN A 581 6.70 2.91 -10.28
CA ASN A 581 7.03 1.58 -9.79
C ASN A 581 6.33 1.30 -8.45
N ARG A 582 6.58 0.13 -7.87
CA ARG A 582 5.95 -0.33 -6.61
C ARG A 582 6.69 0.11 -5.35
N TYR A 583 7.92 0.63 -5.46
CA TYR A 583 8.70 1.07 -4.31
C TYR A 583 8.22 2.43 -3.80
N LYS A 584 8.10 2.57 -2.48
CA LYS A 584 7.76 3.85 -1.85
C LYS A 584 8.94 4.84 -1.77
N PHE A 585 10.16 4.35 -1.99
CA PHE A 585 11.39 5.14 -1.90
C PHE A 585 11.61 5.94 -3.18
N GLY A 586 11.94 7.21 -3.02
CA GLY A 586 12.21 8.14 -4.12
C GLY A 586 13.65 8.67 -4.08
N LYS A 587 13.88 9.74 -4.83
CA LYS A 587 15.20 10.38 -4.93
C LYS A 587 15.76 10.93 -3.63
N LYS A 588 14.91 11.18 -2.62
CA LYS A 588 15.38 11.57 -1.28
C LYS A 588 16.07 10.42 -0.57
N GLU A 589 15.48 9.24 -0.64
CA GLU A 589 15.94 8.10 0.12
C GLU A 589 17.00 7.29 -0.64
N VAL A 590 16.86 7.13 -1.96
CA VAL A 590 17.70 6.25 -2.78
C VAL A 590 18.94 7.02 -3.25
N LEU A 591 20.12 6.44 -3.01
CA LEU A 591 21.41 7.05 -3.30
C LEU A 591 22.27 6.12 -4.18
N LEU A 592 22.75 6.63 -5.29
CA LEU A 592 23.66 5.91 -6.17
C LEU A 592 25.12 6.21 -5.76
N THR A 593 25.73 5.29 -5.04
CA THR A 593 27.08 5.48 -4.48
C THR A 593 28.06 4.36 -4.80
N GLY A 594 27.57 3.19 -5.20
CA GLY A 594 28.30 1.92 -5.13
C GLY A 594 28.18 1.30 -3.74
N LEU A 595 28.54 0.02 -3.60
CA LEU A 595 28.54 -0.70 -2.33
C LEU A 595 29.88 -0.51 -1.60
N ALA A 596 29.86 -0.42 -0.26
CA ALA A 596 31.05 -0.15 0.53
C ALA A 596 32.17 -1.21 0.33
N ARG A 597 31.80 -2.49 0.26
CA ARG A 597 32.75 -3.59 0.04
C ARG A 597 33.42 -3.57 -1.36
N HIS A 598 32.82 -2.88 -2.34
CA HIS A 598 33.37 -2.76 -3.67
C HIS A 598 34.76 -2.10 -3.72
N ASP A 599 35.08 -1.21 -2.76
CA ASP A 599 36.39 -0.57 -2.67
C ASP A 599 37.50 -1.60 -2.41
N VAL A 600 37.28 -2.52 -1.47
CA VAL A 600 38.22 -3.59 -1.12
C VAL A 600 38.21 -4.69 -2.18
N LEU A 601 37.04 -5.01 -2.71
CA LEU A 601 36.90 -5.99 -3.78
C LEU A 601 37.74 -5.58 -5.01
N LEU A 602 37.64 -4.34 -5.46
CA LEU A 602 38.41 -3.82 -6.57
C LEU A 602 39.93 -3.72 -6.27
N LYS A 603 40.27 -3.37 -5.02
CA LYS A 603 41.64 -3.29 -4.57
C LYS A 603 42.35 -4.65 -4.63
N ASN A 604 41.65 -5.72 -4.25
CA ASN A 604 42.22 -7.07 -4.12
C ASN A 604 42.00 -7.96 -5.35
N ASN A 605 41.40 -7.41 -6.42
CA ASN A 605 41.14 -8.13 -7.66
C ASN A 605 42.45 -8.71 -8.25
N LYS A 606 42.40 -9.97 -8.67
CA LYS A 606 43.52 -10.67 -9.30
C LYS A 606 43.15 -11.04 -10.74
N SER A 607 44.01 -10.73 -11.68
CA SER A 607 43.81 -10.98 -13.11
C SER A 607 44.26 -12.38 -13.56
N ASP A 608 45.26 -12.97 -12.91
CA ASP A 608 45.94 -14.18 -13.39
C ASP A 608 45.55 -15.44 -12.59
N THR A 609 44.30 -15.50 -12.16
CA THR A 609 43.79 -16.65 -11.42
C THR A 609 43.31 -17.75 -12.39
N LYS A 610 43.43 -19.00 -11.99
CA LYS A 610 42.96 -20.18 -12.74
C LYS A 610 41.90 -20.94 -11.94
N GLN A 611 40.86 -20.20 -11.50
CA GLN A 611 39.79 -20.79 -10.69
C GLN A 611 38.41 -20.46 -11.29
N ILE A 612 37.60 -21.49 -11.40
CA ILE A 612 36.17 -21.41 -11.75
C ILE A 612 35.35 -21.50 -10.43
N LEU A 613 34.50 -20.52 -10.18
CA LEU A 613 33.63 -20.48 -9.02
C LEU A 613 32.23 -20.94 -9.40
N MET A 614 31.74 -22.00 -8.78
CA MET A 614 30.34 -22.49 -8.95
C MET A 614 29.51 -22.15 -7.73
N MET A 615 28.49 -21.27 -7.91
CA MET A 615 27.65 -20.78 -6.83
C MET A 615 26.15 -20.88 -7.18
N PRO A 616 25.52 -22.05 -7.03
CA PRO A 616 24.10 -22.19 -7.29
C PRO A 616 23.22 -21.55 -6.20
N THR A 617 22.13 -20.91 -6.62
CA THR A 617 21.08 -20.38 -5.73
C THR A 617 20.18 -21.52 -5.26
N TRP A 618 19.64 -21.41 -4.05
CA TRP A 618 18.70 -22.38 -3.49
C TRP A 618 17.31 -22.25 -4.12
N ARG A 619 16.43 -23.26 -3.88
CA ARG A 619 15.01 -23.25 -4.27
C ARG A 619 14.15 -23.43 -3.04
N ALA A 620 13.06 -22.65 -2.93
CA ALA A 620 12.16 -22.72 -1.78
C ALA A 620 11.51 -24.11 -1.62
N GLY A 621 11.23 -24.79 -2.74
CA GLY A 621 10.58 -26.10 -2.74
C GLY A 621 11.42 -27.27 -2.25
N ILE A 622 12.75 -27.15 -2.26
CA ILE A 622 13.69 -28.25 -1.97
C ILE A 622 14.32 -28.21 -0.57
N VAL A 623 14.10 -27.15 0.18
CA VAL A 623 14.55 -27.01 1.56
C VAL A 623 13.38 -27.02 2.52
N GLY A 624 13.60 -27.47 3.76
CA GLY A 624 12.57 -27.51 4.80
C GLY A 624 12.22 -26.15 5.39
N ASN A 625 11.29 -26.12 6.32
CA ASN A 625 10.85 -24.93 7.03
C ASN A 625 11.95 -24.37 7.93
N VAL A 626 11.89 -23.09 8.21
CA VAL A 626 12.77 -22.45 9.21
C VAL A 626 12.39 -22.95 10.59
N THR A 627 13.36 -23.46 11.36
CA THR A 627 13.18 -23.83 12.78
C THR A 627 13.21 -22.58 13.66
N ASN A 628 13.07 -22.75 14.97
CA ASN A 628 13.19 -21.65 15.96
C ASN A 628 14.62 -21.04 16.04
N SER A 629 15.59 -21.64 15.37
CA SER A 629 16.92 -21.11 15.09
C SER A 629 17.03 -20.86 13.59
N SER A 630 17.89 -19.99 13.13
CA SER A 630 18.12 -19.69 11.69
C SER A 630 18.42 -20.91 10.80
N LYS A 631 18.36 -22.13 11.34
CA LYS A 631 18.51 -23.41 10.62
C LYS A 631 17.19 -23.85 10.01
N ARG A 632 17.28 -24.60 8.91
CA ARG A 632 16.12 -25.22 8.24
C ARG A 632 16.10 -26.72 8.47
N GLU A 633 14.90 -27.29 8.51
CA GLU A 633 14.70 -28.73 8.49
C GLU A 633 15.24 -29.32 7.18
N LEU A 634 15.77 -30.55 7.22
CA LEU A 634 16.18 -31.28 6.03
C LEU A 634 14.96 -31.94 5.38
N LYS A 635 14.85 -31.85 4.05
CA LYS A 635 13.85 -32.59 3.27
C LYS A 635 14.45 -33.91 2.78
N GLU A 636 13.72 -34.99 2.97
CA GLU A 636 14.14 -36.33 2.54
C GLU A 636 14.23 -36.50 1.01
N ASN A 637 13.43 -35.71 0.27
CA ASN A 637 13.33 -35.81 -1.19
C ASN A 637 14.31 -34.93 -1.96
N PHE A 638 15.37 -34.44 -1.32
CA PHE A 638 16.32 -33.52 -1.98
C PHE A 638 16.98 -34.15 -3.22
N LYS A 639 17.37 -35.45 -3.16
CA LYS A 639 17.98 -36.15 -4.28
C LYS A 639 17.08 -36.33 -5.52
N GLN A 640 15.76 -36.34 -5.32
CA GLN A 640 14.79 -36.44 -6.42
C GLN A 640 14.55 -35.10 -7.12
N SER A 641 15.02 -34.00 -6.54
CA SER A 641 14.85 -32.67 -7.15
C SER A 641 15.66 -32.53 -8.43
N GLU A 642 15.07 -31.87 -9.43
CA GLU A 642 15.78 -31.52 -10.66
C GLU A 642 17.03 -30.69 -10.37
N TYR A 643 16.96 -29.78 -9.40
CA TYR A 643 18.10 -29.01 -8.93
C TYR A 643 19.29 -29.87 -8.54
N PHE A 644 19.09 -30.88 -7.69
CA PHE A 644 20.15 -31.78 -7.29
C PHE A 644 20.68 -32.56 -8.49
N GLN A 645 19.81 -33.15 -9.30
CA GLN A 645 20.19 -33.98 -10.44
C GLN A 645 21.06 -33.21 -11.44
N LYS A 646 20.64 -31.98 -11.80
CA LYS A 646 21.35 -31.14 -12.78
C LYS A 646 22.73 -30.69 -12.27
N TRP A 647 22.80 -30.17 -11.04
CA TRP A 647 24.08 -29.73 -10.48
C TRP A 647 25.02 -30.91 -10.19
N ASN A 648 24.48 -32.03 -9.67
CA ASN A 648 25.31 -33.24 -9.43
C ASN A 648 25.82 -33.84 -10.74
N SER A 649 25.03 -33.88 -11.80
CA SER A 649 25.45 -34.31 -13.14
C SER A 649 26.57 -33.44 -13.67
N LEU A 650 26.42 -32.11 -13.64
CA LEU A 650 27.45 -31.17 -14.10
C LEU A 650 28.77 -31.35 -13.33
N LEU A 651 28.72 -31.46 -11.99
CA LEU A 651 29.88 -31.63 -11.14
C LEU A 651 30.65 -32.98 -11.41
N ASN A 652 29.95 -33.97 -11.91
CA ASN A 652 30.51 -35.30 -12.24
C ASN A 652 30.77 -35.48 -13.76
N ASN A 653 30.68 -34.39 -14.54
CA ASN A 653 30.81 -34.49 -15.99
C ASN A 653 32.31 -34.64 -16.43
N ASP A 654 32.59 -35.73 -17.15
CA ASP A 654 33.97 -36.00 -17.63
C ASP A 654 34.51 -34.93 -18.58
N SER A 655 33.64 -34.30 -19.38
CA SER A 655 34.05 -33.22 -20.28
C SER A 655 34.42 -31.95 -19.49
N LEU A 656 33.70 -31.64 -18.40
CA LEU A 656 34.09 -30.56 -17.50
C LEU A 656 35.48 -30.79 -16.92
N LYS A 657 35.74 -32.00 -16.44
CA LYS A 657 37.07 -32.39 -15.92
C LYS A 657 38.16 -32.19 -16.96
N LYS A 658 37.95 -32.72 -18.18
CA LYS A 658 38.91 -32.60 -19.29
C LYS A 658 39.20 -31.15 -19.68
N LEU A 659 38.18 -30.28 -19.71
CA LEU A 659 38.36 -28.86 -19.96
C LEU A 659 39.22 -28.20 -18.87
N CYS A 660 38.93 -28.48 -17.60
CA CYS A 660 39.70 -27.96 -16.48
C CYS A 660 41.17 -28.42 -16.52
N GLU A 661 41.43 -29.68 -16.85
CA GLU A 661 42.77 -30.20 -17.00
C GLU A 661 43.52 -29.55 -18.20
N LEU A 662 42.83 -29.44 -19.36
CA LEU A 662 43.39 -28.87 -20.58
C LEU A 662 43.87 -27.43 -20.40
N TYR A 663 43.05 -26.61 -19.73
CA TYR A 663 43.33 -25.17 -19.53
C TYR A 663 43.96 -24.86 -18.15
N SER A 664 44.22 -25.89 -17.35
CA SER A 664 44.79 -25.79 -15.98
C SER A 664 43.96 -24.96 -15.01
N TYR A 665 42.63 -25.09 -15.05
CA TYR A 665 41.69 -24.45 -14.11
C TYR A 665 41.30 -25.41 -12.99
N THR A 666 41.11 -24.85 -11.82
CA THR A 666 40.50 -25.56 -10.66
C THR A 666 39.06 -25.08 -10.47
N ILE A 667 38.20 -25.97 -9.93
CA ILE A 667 36.81 -25.63 -9.60
C ILE A 667 36.68 -25.51 -8.10
N VAL A 668 36.03 -24.41 -7.66
CA VAL A 668 35.58 -24.23 -6.30
C VAL A 668 34.08 -24.22 -6.30
N PHE A 669 33.46 -25.14 -5.55
CA PHE A 669 32.01 -25.27 -5.37
C PHE A 669 31.59 -24.61 -4.04
N ASN A 670 30.76 -23.57 -4.13
CA ASN A 670 30.24 -22.84 -2.99
C ASN A 670 28.73 -22.68 -3.10
N PRO A 671 27.93 -23.73 -2.77
CA PRO A 671 26.48 -23.62 -2.82
C PRO A 671 25.96 -22.69 -1.72
N HIS A 672 24.76 -22.14 -1.94
CA HIS A 672 24.10 -21.25 -1.01
C HIS A 672 24.00 -21.87 0.40
N PRO A 673 24.09 -21.09 1.51
CA PRO A 673 24.02 -21.61 2.89
C PRO A 673 22.84 -22.53 3.18
N ASN A 674 21.67 -22.33 2.57
CA ASN A 674 20.51 -23.23 2.69
C ASN A 674 20.72 -24.60 2.06
N ILE A 675 21.70 -24.76 1.17
CA ILE A 675 22.06 -26.03 0.50
C ILE A 675 23.24 -26.72 1.21
N MET A 676 24.04 -25.99 1.98
CA MET A 676 25.18 -26.54 2.71
C MET A 676 24.86 -27.81 3.54
N PRO A 677 23.71 -27.92 4.24
CA PRO A 677 23.35 -29.12 5.00
C PRO A 677 23.19 -30.37 4.13
N TYR A 678 22.94 -30.20 2.83
CA TYR A 678 22.80 -31.28 1.85
C TYR A 678 24.07 -31.58 1.09
N LEU A 679 25.20 -30.93 1.39
CA LEU A 679 26.47 -31.05 0.65
C LEU A 679 26.97 -32.50 0.57
N LYS A 680 26.79 -33.26 1.63
CA LYS A 680 27.14 -34.69 1.69
C LYS A 680 26.37 -35.59 0.72
N GLU A 681 25.23 -35.10 0.19
CA GLU A 681 24.43 -35.83 -0.78
C GLU A 681 25.02 -35.73 -2.20
N PHE A 682 25.85 -34.69 -2.47
CA PHE A 682 26.54 -34.53 -3.73
C PHE A 682 27.75 -35.47 -3.84
N ASN A 683 27.88 -36.13 -4.97
CA ASN A 683 29.05 -36.96 -5.27
C ASN A 683 30.15 -36.08 -5.83
N LEU A 684 30.93 -35.41 -4.94
CA LEU A 684 31.96 -34.51 -5.39
C LEU A 684 33.25 -35.21 -5.78
N PRO A 685 33.73 -35.12 -7.05
CA PRO A 685 35.02 -35.62 -7.47
C PRO A 685 36.15 -34.89 -6.74
N SER A 686 37.31 -35.57 -6.58
CA SER A 686 38.46 -35.03 -5.84
C SER A 686 39.08 -33.78 -6.48
N TYR A 687 38.84 -33.49 -7.76
CA TYR A 687 39.35 -32.29 -8.46
C TYR A 687 38.50 -31.03 -8.16
N ILE A 688 37.32 -31.19 -7.59
CA ILE A 688 36.44 -30.08 -7.16
C ILE A 688 36.71 -29.78 -5.69
N LYS A 689 37.06 -28.53 -5.38
CA LYS A 689 37.27 -28.07 -4.03
C LYS A 689 35.96 -27.47 -3.50
N ILE A 690 35.62 -27.77 -2.26
CA ILE A 690 34.54 -27.08 -1.54
C ILE A 690 35.18 -25.78 -1.00
N ALA A 691 34.50 -24.66 -1.14
CA ALA A 691 34.94 -23.41 -0.52
C ALA A 691 35.05 -23.55 0.99
N ASN A 692 36.12 -23.03 1.54
CA ASN A 692 36.24 -22.96 3.00
C ASN A 692 35.17 -21.99 3.56
N GLN A 693 34.39 -22.45 4.53
CA GLN A 693 33.34 -21.65 5.11
C GLN A 693 33.84 -20.43 5.90
N ASP A 694 35.08 -20.47 6.35
CA ASP A 694 35.72 -19.36 7.05
C ASP A 694 36.37 -18.36 6.08
N GLU A 695 36.36 -18.63 4.76
CA GLU A 695 36.91 -17.76 3.75
C GLU A 695 35.89 -16.73 3.29
N SER A 696 36.30 -15.46 3.30
CA SER A 696 35.50 -14.34 2.79
C SER A 696 35.04 -14.57 1.36
N LEU A 697 33.74 -14.31 1.07
CA LEU A 697 33.22 -14.32 -0.28
C LEU A 697 33.97 -13.35 -1.20
N GLN A 698 34.45 -12.23 -0.68
CA GLN A 698 35.22 -11.25 -1.42
C GLN A 698 36.54 -11.86 -1.91
N VAL A 699 37.19 -12.69 -1.12
CA VAL A 699 38.41 -13.41 -1.48
C VAL A 699 38.13 -14.45 -2.60
N LEU A 700 37.01 -15.18 -2.49
CA LEU A 700 36.61 -16.13 -3.54
C LEU A 700 36.36 -15.43 -4.89
N PHE A 701 35.69 -14.28 -4.90
CA PHE A 701 35.47 -13.51 -6.14
C PHE A 701 36.79 -13.00 -6.72
N CYS A 702 37.70 -12.45 -5.89
CA CYS A 702 38.99 -11.95 -6.31
C CYS A 702 39.87 -13.07 -6.91
N ASN A 703 39.84 -14.27 -6.33
CA ASN A 703 40.64 -15.41 -6.73
C ASN A 703 40.04 -16.20 -7.93
N SER A 704 38.84 -15.91 -8.36
CA SER A 704 38.16 -16.61 -9.46
C SER A 704 38.30 -15.83 -10.78
N SER A 705 38.43 -16.55 -11.91
CA SER A 705 38.48 -15.95 -13.25
C SER A 705 37.11 -15.87 -13.90
N LEU A 706 36.23 -16.79 -13.57
CA LEU A 706 34.83 -16.79 -14.03
C LEU A 706 33.91 -17.45 -12.99
N MET A 707 32.62 -17.20 -13.12
CA MET A 707 31.60 -17.81 -12.29
C MET A 707 30.56 -18.57 -13.11
N ILE A 708 30.18 -19.76 -12.62
CA ILE A 708 28.99 -20.48 -13.08
C ILE A 708 27.94 -20.38 -11.98
N THR A 709 26.80 -19.78 -12.28
CA THR A 709 25.69 -19.62 -11.33
C THR A 709 24.37 -19.77 -12.06
N ASP A 710 23.24 -19.55 -11.39
CA ASP A 710 21.92 -19.61 -11.99
C ASP A 710 21.18 -18.26 -11.87
N TYR A 711 20.60 -17.94 -10.69
CA TYR A 711 19.85 -16.72 -10.44
C TYR A 711 20.47 -15.85 -9.34
N SER A 712 21.71 -16.06 -8.99
CA SER A 712 22.34 -15.35 -7.87
C SER A 712 22.66 -13.90 -8.18
N SER A 713 22.47 -13.01 -7.18
CA SER A 713 22.91 -11.61 -7.26
C SER A 713 24.42 -11.45 -7.18
N VAL A 714 25.15 -12.45 -6.69
CA VAL A 714 26.64 -12.40 -6.63
C VAL A 714 27.28 -12.32 -8.00
N ALA A 715 26.54 -12.59 -9.09
CA ALA A 715 27.00 -12.33 -10.45
C ALA A 715 27.38 -10.87 -10.68
N PHE A 716 26.78 -9.92 -9.97
CA PHE A 716 27.13 -8.50 -10.03
C PHE A 716 28.52 -8.22 -9.43
N GLU A 717 28.98 -8.99 -8.45
CA GLU A 717 30.32 -8.88 -7.89
C GLU A 717 31.37 -9.28 -8.92
N MET A 718 31.11 -10.36 -9.66
CA MET A 718 32.01 -10.79 -10.78
C MET A 718 32.02 -9.76 -11.90
N ALA A 719 30.86 -9.23 -12.28
CA ALA A 719 30.75 -8.18 -13.28
C ALA A 719 31.48 -6.89 -12.82
N TYR A 720 31.41 -6.54 -11.53
CA TYR A 720 32.16 -5.41 -10.97
C TYR A 720 33.66 -5.57 -11.12
N LEU A 721 34.16 -6.83 -11.02
CA LEU A 721 35.54 -7.22 -11.25
C LEU A 721 35.88 -7.44 -12.73
N GLU A 722 34.96 -7.20 -13.65
CA GLU A 722 35.07 -7.43 -15.10
C GLU A 722 35.32 -8.91 -15.49
N LYS A 723 34.86 -9.83 -14.66
CA LYS A 723 34.97 -11.27 -14.84
C LYS A 723 33.67 -11.86 -15.40
N PRO A 724 33.74 -12.80 -16.37
CA PRO A 724 32.55 -13.36 -16.99
C PRO A 724 31.75 -14.26 -16.06
N VAL A 725 30.46 -14.39 -16.39
CA VAL A 725 29.50 -15.26 -15.71
C VAL A 725 28.85 -16.18 -16.75
N ILE A 726 28.57 -17.43 -16.40
CA ILE A 726 27.65 -18.32 -17.14
C ILE A 726 26.44 -18.56 -16.26
N TYR A 727 25.24 -18.32 -16.81
CA TYR A 727 23.98 -18.54 -16.10
C TYR A 727 23.37 -19.89 -16.51
N TYR A 728 23.42 -20.90 -15.64
CA TYR A 728 22.86 -22.21 -15.86
C TYR A 728 21.41 -22.28 -15.35
N GLN A 729 20.44 -21.99 -16.22
CA GLN A 729 19.02 -21.79 -15.90
C GLN A 729 18.14 -22.90 -16.51
N PHE A 730 18.31 -24.14 -16.07
CA PHE A 730 17.56 -25.31 -16.54
C PHE A 730 16.08 -25.30 -16.13
N ASP A 731 15.70 -24.56 -15.11
CA ASP A 731 14.36 -24.46 -14.51
C ASP A 731 13.74 -23.06 -14.62
N LYS A 732 14.04 -22.33 -15.70
CA LYS A 732 13.68 -20.92 -15.88
C LYS A 732 12.18 -20.64 -15.72
N GLU A 733 11.30 -21.50 -16.24
CA GLU A 733 9.84 -21.30 -16.13
C GLU A 733 9.34 -21.52 -14.71
N ASP A 734 9.90 -22.50 -14.00
CA ASP A 734 9.46 -22.88 -12.67
C ASP A 734 10.05 -22.03 -11.55
N PHE A 735 11.24 -21.46 -11.77
CA PHE A 735 11.94 -20.69 -10.73
C PHE A 735 11.08 -19.54 -10.18
N PHE A 736 10.55 -18.67 -11.04
CA PHE A 736 9.74 -17.53 -10.63
C PHE A 736 8.33 -17.89 -10.21
N ASN A 737 7.79 -19.04 -10.66
CA ASN A 737 6.47 -19.53 -10.26
C ASN A 737 6.45 -20.09 -8.84
N PHE A 738 7.52 -20.74 -8.40
CA PHE A 738 7.60 -21.43 -7.10
C PHE A 738 8.55 -20.79 -6.09
N HIS A 739 9.31 -19.76 -6.48
CA HIS A 739 10.18 -19.05 -5.57
C HIS A 739 9.45 -17.83 -4.95
N THR A 740 9.91 -17.38 -3.79
CA THR A 740 9.38 -16.19 -3.09
C THR A 740 9.74 -14.87 -3.76
N LEU A 741 10.64 -14.89 -4.75
CA LEU A 741 11.14 -13.71 -5.48
C LEU A 741 10.21 -13.34 -6.63
N GLN A 742 9.95 -12.04 -6.78
CA GLN A 742 9.23 -11.50 -7.94
C GLN A 742 10.21 -11.01 -8.99
N LYS A 743 9.84 -11.16 -10.28
CA LYS A 743 10.66 -10.66 -11.39
C LYS A 743 10.81 -9.14 -11.27
N GLY A 744 12.04 -8.65 -11.31
CA GLY A 744 12.39 -7.23 -11.30
C GLY A 744 12.75 -6.70 -12.69
N TYR A 745 13.63 -5.70 -12.70
CA TYR A 745 14.05 -5.03 -13.94
C TYR A 745 15.06 -5.81 -14.78
N PHE A 746 15.83 -6.69 -14.16
CA PHE A 746 16.97 -7.36 -14.79
C PHE A 746 16.55 -8.55 -15.64
N ASP A 747 16.86 -8.51 -16.91
CA ASP A 747 16.68 -9.60 -17.85
C ASP A 747 18.03 -10.29 -18.14
N TYR A 748 18.19 -11.53 -17.73
CA TYR A 748 19.44 -12.27 -17.86
C TYR A 748 19.94 -12.39 -19.30
N THR A 749 19.02 -12.44 -20.28
CA THR A 749 19.38 -12.58 -21.69
C THR A 749 19.82 -11.25 -22.29
N LYS A 750 19.19 -10.14 -21.83
CA LYS A 750 19.46 -8.80 -22.38
C LYS A 750 20.53 -8.06 -21.59
N ASP A 751 20.40 -8.08 -20.23
CA ASP A 751 21.23 -7.28 -19.33
C ASP A 751 22.33 -8.14 -18.66
N GLY A 752 22.35 -9.45 -18.93
CA GLY A 752 23.25 -10.41 -18.30
C GLY A 752 24.73 -10.16 -18.62
N PHE A 753 25.58 -10.63 -17.72
CA PHE A 753 27.05 -10.50 -17.77
C PHE A 753 27.74 -11.70 -18.43
N GLY A 754 26.95 -12.55 -19.07
CA GLY A 754 27.38 -13.72 -19.77
C GLY A 754 26.23 -14.56 -20.30
N PRO A 755 26.49 -15.69 -20.98
CA PRO A 755 25.49 -16.50 -21.64
C PRO A 755 24.51 -17.17 -20.63
N VAL A 756 23.25 -17.26 -21.03
CA VAL A 756 22.21 -18.06 -20.35
C VAL A 756 22.09 -19.39 -21.07
N VAL A 757 22.29 -20.49 -20.35
CA VAL A 757 22.24 -21.85 -20.89
C VAL A 757 21.32 -22.72 -20.07
N GLU A 758 20.59 -23.63 -20.70
CA GLU A 758 19.56 -24.48 -20.07
C GLU A 758 20.01 -25.95 -19.92
N ASN A 759 21.10 -26.32 -20.57
CA ASN A 759 21.64 -27.69 -20.52
C ASN A 759 23.17 -27.72 -20.43
N GLU A 760 23.70 -28.85 -20.01
CA GLU A 760 25.13 -29.05 -19.77
C GLU A 760 25.96 -28.95 -21.05
N GLU A 761 25.44 -29.40 -22.19
CA GLU A 761 26.16 -29.36 -23.47
C GLU A 761 26.48 -27.93 -23.87
N ASN A 762 25.48 -27.04 -23.81
CA ASN A 762 25.66 -25.63 -24.12
C ASN A 762 26.56 -24.94 -23.08
N LEU A 763 26.40 -25.32 -21.79
CA LEU A 763 27.26 -24.79 -20.72
C LEU A 763 28.73 -25.11 -21.01
N LEU A 764 29.04 -26.35 -21.37
CA LEU A 764 30.43 -26.78 -21.67
C LEU A 764 30.99 -26.07 -22.89
N LYS A 765 30.21 -25.84 -23.95
CA LYS A 765 30.61 -25.06 -25.13
C LYS A 765 30.97 -23.61 -24.77
N GLU A 766 30.11 -22.94 -24.00
CA GLU A 766 30.37 -21.57 -23.56
C GLU A 766 31.54 -21.48 -22.61
N LEU A 767 31.67 -22.47 -21.72
CA LEU A 767 32.86 -22.59 -20.84
C LEU A 767 34.15 -22.73 -21.66
N GLU A 768 34.20 -23.64 -22.61
CA GLU A 768 35.34 -23.86 -23.47
C GLU A 768 35.74 -22.56 -24.21
N SER A 769 34.76 -21.86 -24.79
CA SER A 769 34.97 -20.59 -25.47
C SER A 769 35.59 -19.53 -24.54
N LEU A 770 35.13 -19.44 -23.30
CA LEU A 770 35.70 -18.52 -22.32
C LEU A 770 37.11 -18.91 -21.88
N LEU A 771 37.35 -20.21 -21.67
CA LEU A 771 38.68 -20.73 -21.30
C LEU A 771 39.71 -20.51 -22.39
N GLN A 772 39.35 -20.67 -23.68
CA GLN A 772 40.17 -20.35 -24.84
C GLN A 772 40.55 -18.88 -24.94
N ASN A 773 39.70 -18.00 -24.41
CA ASN A 773 39.87 -16.53 -24.41
C ASN A 773 40.38 -16.00 -23.06
N ASP A 774 41.07 -16.81 -22.25
CA ASP A 774 41.57 -16.44 -20.92
C ASP A 774 40.51 -15.83 -20.02
N CYS A 775 39.28 -16.32 -20.08
CA CYS A 775 38.12 -15.84 -19.32
C CYS A 775 37.86 -14.32 -19.50
N LYS A 776 38.09 -13.79 -20.70
CA LYS A 776 37.73 -12.39 -21.00
C LYS A 776 36.32 -12.32 -21.56
N SER A 777 35.52 -11.41 -21.02
CA SER A 777 34.19 -11.09 -21.57
C SER A 777 34.33 -10.39 -22.93
N PHE A 778 33.43 -10.67 -23.86
CA PHE A 778 33.41 -10.08 -25.20
C PHE A 778 31.99 -9.75 -25.65
N GLY A 779 31.88 -8.92 -26.71
CA GLY A 779 30.62 -8.53 -27.31
C GLY A 779 29.66 -7.86 -26.31
N VAL A 780 28.36 -8.14 -26.42
CA VAL A 780 27.30 -7.54 -25.60
C VAL A 780 27.51 -7.73 -24.09
N TYR A 781 28.12 -8.84 -23.68
CA TYR A 781 28.37 -9.09 -22.26
C TYR A 781 29.42 -8.15 -21.68
N LYS A 782 30.45 -7.80 -22.48
CA LYS A 782 31.42 -6.79 -22.08
C LYS A 782 30.78 -5.42 -21.99
N ASP A 783 29.95 -5.05 -22.95
CA ASP A 783 29.24 -3.78 -22.95
C ASP A 783 28.30 -3.68 -21.74
N ASN A 784 27.59 -4.76 -21.37
CA ASN A 784 26.76 -4.83 -20.17
C ASN A 784 27.58 -4.66 -18.89
N ILE A 785 28.74 -5.31 -18.80
CA ILE A 785 29.65 -5.18 -17.64
C ILE A 785 30.20 -3.74 -17.54
N ASP A 786 30.60 -3.15 -18.65
CA ASP A 786 31.19 -1.80 -18.68
C ASP A 786 30.17 -0.73 -18.31
N SER A 787 28.89 -0.92 -18.68
CA SER A 787 27.80 0.03 -18.46
C SER A 787 27.05 -0.16 -17.14
N ALA A 788 27.13 -1.33 -16.49
CA ALA A 788 26.35 -1.63 -15.30
C ALA A 788 26.66 -0.72 -14.11
N PHE A 789 27.95 -0.44 -13.88
CA PHE A 789 28.42 0.27 -12.70
C PHE A 789 28.88 1.69 -13.03
N VAL A 790 28.31 2.68 -12.34
CA VAL A 790 28.71 4.09 -12.52
C VAL A 790 30.07 4.37 -11.89
N PHE A 791 30.43 3.68 -10.82
CA PHE A 791 31.64 3.94 -10.05
C PHE A 791 32.54 2.70 -9.93
N LYS A 792 33.74 2.80 -10.47
CA LYS A 792 34.84 1.81 -10.38
C LYS A 792 36.14 2.49 -9.92
N ASP A 793 36.07 3.30 -8.85
CA ASP A 793 37.14 4.25 -8.44
C ASP A 793 37.67 4.05 -7.02
N ARG A 794 37.22 3.01 -6.30
CA ARG A 794 37.55 2.72 -4.88
C ARG A 794 37.16 3.82 -3.90
N LYS A 795 36.12 4.57 -4.21
CA LYS A 795 35.61 5.68 -3.38
C LYS A 795 34.15 5.49 -2.96
N CYS A 796 33.67 4.26 -2.94
CA CYS A 796 32.29 3.98 -2.55
C CYS A 796 32.05 4.31 -1.08
N CYS A 797 32.96 3.91 -0.17
CA CYS A 797 32.86 4.25 1.25
C CYS A 797 32.89 5.76 1.50
N GLU A 798 33.74 6.49 0.80
CA GLU A 798 33.81 7.96 0.86
C GLU A 798 32.48 8.59 0.46
N ARG A 799 31.92 8.16 -0.69
CA ARG A 799 30.62 8.66 -1.16
C ARG A 799 29.49 8.33 -0.20
N ILE A 800 29.42 7.09 0.30
CA ILE A 800 28.40 6.67 1.26
C ILE A 800 28.50 7.53 2.52
N TYR A 801 29.67 7.70 3.11
CA TYR A 801 29.88 8.54 4.28
C TYR A 801 29.41 9.98 4.05
N ASN A 802 29.86 10.60 2.94
CA ASN A 802 29.47 11.96 2.61
C ASN A 802 27.95 12.09 2.43
N ARG A 803 27.31 11.12 1.77
CA ARG A 803 25.85 11.12 1.60
C ARG A 803 25.08 10.89 2.90
N ILE A 804 25.62 10.13 3.83
CA ILE A 804 25.02 9.99 5.17
C ILE A 804 25.03 11.33 5.92
N ILE A 805 26.04 12.18 5.69
CA ILE A 805 26.14 13.51 6.29
C ILE A 805 25.25 14.53 5.57
N VAL A 806 25.27 14.57 4.24
CA VAL A 806 24.67 15.64 3.43
C VAL A 806 23.29 15.27 2.90
N GLY A 807 22.98 13.98 2.74
CA GLY A 807 21.72 13.50 2.12
C GLY A 807 21.79 13.50 0.59
N SER A 808 20.64 13.54 -0.06
CA SER A 808 20.50 13.53 -1.52
C SER A 808 20.68 14.93 -2.11
N ASP A 809 21.38 15.03 -3.25
CA ASP A 809 21.49 16.30 -4.03
C ASP A 809 20.41 16.40 -5.11
N ASP A 810 19.61 15.36 -5.30
CA ASP A 810 18.62 15.25 -6.39
C ASP A 810 17.30 15.96 -6.04
N LYS A 811 17.39 17.12 -5.37
CA LYS A 811 16.20 17.96 -5.11
C LYS A 811 15.56 18.41 -6.42
N GLU A 812 14.25 18.39 -6.48
CA GLU A 812 13.54 18.98 -7.60
C GLU A 812 13.85 20.46 -7.65
N ARG A 813 14.51 20.90 -8.71
CA ARG A 813 14.79 22.30 -8.91
C ARG A 813 13.51 23.00 -9.35
N ILE A 814 13.20 24.09 -8.69
CA ILE A 814 12.10 24.96 -9.10
C ILE A 814 12.47 25.56 -10.44
N ASN A 815 11.73 25.19 -11.48
CA ASN A 815 11.88 25.76 -12.81
C ASN A 815 10.77 26.79 -13.01
N GLU A 816 11.14 28.06 -13.13
CA GLU A 816 10.21 29.19 -13.30
C GLU A 816 9.27 29.01 -14.50
N LYS A 817 9.79 28.54 -15.64
CA LYS A 817 8.98 28.28 -16.85
C LYS A 817 7.94 27.17 -16.62
N TYR A 818 8.35 26.11 -15.92
CA TYR A 818 7.42 25.03 -15.57
C TYR A 818 6.33 25.53 -14.63
N LEU A 819 6.67 26.32 -13.63
CA LEU A 819 5.68 26.88 -12.70
C LEU A 819 4.68 27.79 -13.39
N ILE A 820 5.16 28.65 -14.29
CA ILE A 820 4.31 29.52 -15.10
C ILE A 820 3.36 28.68 -15.95
N GLN A 821 3.86 27.62 -16.58
CA GLN A 821 3.03 26.68 -17.33
C GLN A 821 1.97 26.02 -16.45
N VAL A 822 2.35 25.54 -15.26
CA VAL A 822 1.43 24.90 -14.29
C VAL A 822 0.37 25.90 -13.82
N ALA A 823 0.73 27.14 -13.56
CA ALA A 823 -0.23 28.18 -13.17
C ALA A 823 -1.28 28.42 -14.25
N TYR A 824 -0.87 28.54 -15.52
CA TYR A 824 -1.79 28.62 -16.66
C TYR A 824 -2.65 27.37 -16.80
N GLU A 825 -2.07 26.18 -16.65
CA GLU A 825 -2.81 24.92 -16.71
C GLU A 825 -3.87 24.84 -15.61
N CYS A 826 -3.53 25.19 -14.38
CA CYS A 826 -4.47 25.25 -13.27
C CYS A 826 -5.63 26.19 -13.57
N GLN A 827 -5.35 27.36 -14.09
CA GLN A 827 -6.38 28.34 -14.44
C GLN A 827 -7.28 27.84 -15.57
N SER A 828 -6.72 27.22 -16.61
CA SER A 828 -7.49 26.64 -17.73
C SER A 828 -8.41 25.50 -17.28
N LYS A 829 -8.05 24.80 -16.23
CA LYS A 829 -8.84 23.74 -15.58
C LYS A 829 -9.78 24.28 -14.49
N GLU A 830 -9.89 25.60 -14.35
CA GLU A 830 -10.66 26.27 -13.29
C GLU A 830 -10.24 25.93 -11.85
N LEU A 831 -9.03 25.45 -11.66
CA LEU A 831 -8.43 25.23 -10.33
C LEU A 831 -7.91 26.56 -9.77
N LEU A 832 -8.85 27.47 -9.48
CA LEU A 832 -8.52 28.89 -9.24
C LEU A 832 -7.73 29.12 -7.96
N LYS A 833 -7.98 28.33 -6.90
CA LYS A 833 -7.24 28.48 -5.63
C LYS A 833 -5.78 28.08 -5.79
N ILE A 834 -5.52 26.95 -6.47
CA ILE A 834 -4.15 26.52 -6.77
C ILE A 834 -3.47 27.47 -7.75
N ALA A 835 -4.19 27.92 -8.80
CA ALA A 835 -3.66 28.90 -9.74
C ALA A 835 -3.26 30.19 -9.05
N LEU A 836 -4.11 30.72 -8.15
CA LEU A 836 -3.80 31.92 -7.37
C LEU A 836 -2.55 31.72 -6.51
N SER A 837 -2.45 30.60 -5.82
CA SER A 837 -1.28 30.26 -5.00
C SER A 837 0.02 30.23 -5.82
N LYS A 838 -0.02 29.59 -7.01
CA LYS A 838 1.12 29.54 -7.94
C LYS A 838 1.49 30.93 -8.44
N TRP A 839 0.51 31.75 -8.83
CA TRP A 839 0.76 33.15 -9.26
C TRP A 839 1.39 33.95 -8.13
N CYS A 840 0.86 33.92 -6.91
CA CYS A 840 1.43 34.60 -5.77
C CYS A 840 2.90 34.23 -5.54
N PHE A 841 3.21 32.93 -5.63
CA PHE A 841 4.58 32.44 -5.47
C PHE A 841 5.51 32.97 -6.59
N ILE A 842 5.05 32.90 -7.86
CA ILE A 842 5.83 33.45 -9.00
C ILE A 842 6.09 34.92 -8.80
N PHE A 843 5.10 35.71 -8.43
CA PHE A 843 5.25 37.14 -8.21
C PHE A 843 6.18 37.50 -7.04
N LYS A 844 6.22 36.64 -6.02
CA LYS A 844 7.10 36.84 -4.86
C LYS A 844 8.55 36.49 -5.15
N ASN A 845 8.79 35.38 -5.86
CA ASN A 845 10.12 34.78 -5.98
C ASN A 845 10.76 34.98 -7.36
N PHE A 846 9.98 35.29 -8.38
CA PHE A 846 10.41 35.42 -9.79
C PHE A 846 9.84 36.66 -10.44
N HIS A 847 9.80 37.78 -9.72
CA HIS A 847 9.21 39.06 -10.15
C HIS A 847 9.82 39.58 -11.46
N GLU A 848 11.07 39.23 -11.78
CA GLU A 848 11.78 39.61 -13.01
C GLU A 848 11.18 38.97 -14.28
N TYR A 849 10.46 37.86 -14.12
CA TYR A 849 9.78 37.16 -15.25
C TYR A 849 8.32 37.57 -15.42
N VAL A 850 7.80 38.44 -14.55
CA VAL A 850 6.38 38.83 -14.56
C VAL A 850 6.09 39.78 -15.71
N ASP A 851 5.18 39.34 -16.58
CA ASP A 851 4.64 40.15 -17.65
C ASP A 851 3.20 40.61 -17.41
N ASP A 852 2.65 41.40 -18.34
CA ASP A 852 1.30 41.94 -18.27
C ASP A 852 0.24 40.81 -18.27
N ASN A 853 0.45 39.74 -19.04
CA ASN A 853 -0.47 38.58 -19.10
C ASN A 853 -0.53 37.82 -17.78
N MET A 854 0.59 37.62 -17.12
CA MET A 854 0.65 37.00 -15.79
C MET A 854 -0.08 37.84 -14.76
N MET A 855 0.07 39.18 -14.80
CA MET A 855 -0.66 40.08 -13.92
C MET A 855 -2.18 40.00 -14.16
N VAL A 856 -2.61 39.96 -15.41
CA VAL A 856 -4.03 39.76 -15.76
C VAL A 856 -4.55 38.47 -15.15
N ASN A 857 -3.82 37.35 -15.28
CA ASN A 857 -4.25 36.04 -14.78
C ASN A 857 -4.30 36.01 -13.25
N LEU A 858 -3.33 36.57 -12.54
CA LEU A 858 -3.37 36.75 -11.09
C LEU A 858 -4.61 37.55 -10.65
N LEU A 859 -4.88 38.67 -11.31
CA LEU A 859 -6.02 39.51 -11.01
C LEU A 859 -7.37 38.83 -11.29
N ILE A 860 -7.48 38.08 -12.37
CA ILE A 860 -8.68 37.26 -12.69
C ILE A 860 -8.91 36.23 -11.60
N CYS A 861 -7.88 35.45 -11.23
CA CYS A 861 -8.01 34.42 -10.19
C CYS A 861 -8.41 35.06 -8.85
N SER A 862 -7.74 36.13 -8.43
CA SER A 862 -8.04 36.82 -7.16
C SER A 862 -9.46 37.38 -7.14
N ARG A 863 -9.92 37.98 -8.24
CA ARG A 863 -11.28 38.49 -8.35
C ARG A 863 -12.35 37.38 -8.31
N LYS A 864 -12.17 36.32 -9.07
CA LYS A 864 -13.09 35.16 -9.09
C LYS A 864 -13.22 34.49 -7.74
N LEU A 865 -12.18 34.55 -6.92
CA LEU A 865 -12.16 34.02 -5.56
C LEU A 865 -12.58 35.03 -4.49
N SER A 866 -13.00 36.23 -4.87
CA SER A 866 -13.29 37.33 -3.96
C SER A 866 -12.10 37.75 -3.07
N LEU A 867 -10.88 37.60 -3.57
CA LEU A 867 -9.62 37.88 -2.94
C LEU A 867 -8.86 39.03 -3.66
N SER A 868 -9.60 40.01 -4.20
CA SER A 868 -9.04 41.11 -5.00
C SER A 868 -7.89 41.89 -4.33
N ASN A 869 -7.86 41.94 -2.99
CA ASN A 869 -6.77 42.54 -2.21
C ASN A 869 -5.42 41.85 -2.50
N ILE A 870 -5.38 40.54 -2.73
CA ILE A 870 -4.17 39.78 -3.05
C ILE A 870 -3.64 40.19 -4.43
N GLY A 871 -4.50 40.20 -5.44
CA GLY A 871 -4.12 40.58 -6.80
C GLY A 871 -3.62 42.06 -6.85
N VAL A 872 -4.32 42.96 -6.21
CA VAL A 872 -3.94 44.38 -6.13
C VAL A 872 -2.62 44.52 -5.39
N TYR A 873 -2.40 43.85 -4.28
CA TYR A 873 -1.15 43.90 -3.51
C TYR A 873 0.08 43.56 -4.38
N PHE A 874 0.04 42.48 -5.12
CA PHE A 874 1.18 42.07 -5.97
C PHE A 874 1.36 42.97 -7.21
N CYS A 875 0.29 43.44 -7.81
CA CYS A 875 0.37 44.23 -9.06
C CYS A 875 0.62 45.73 -8.84
N ARG A 876 0.26 46.28 -7.68
CA ARG A 876 0.26 47.73 -7.41
C ARG A 876 1.60 48.41 -7.73
N ASN A 877 2.70 47.93 -7.17
CA ASN A 877 4.02 48.51 -7.37
C ASN A 877 4.50 48.40 -8.82
N ILE A 878 4.20 47.27 -9.46
CA ILE A 878 4.59 47.02 -10.86
C ILE A 878 3.84 47.98 -11.78
N ILE A 879 2.51 48.10 -11.60
CA ILE A 879 1.66 48.96 -12.41
C ILE A 879 1.97 50.45 -12.16
N ASN A 880 2.20 50.84 -10.94
CA ASN A 880 2.53 52.24 -10.62
C ASN A 880 3.85 52.70 -11.21
N ASN A 881 4.79 51.80 -11.44
CA ASN A 881 6.10 52.11 -12.05
C ASN A 881 6.10 52.03 -13.59
N LYS A 882 5.04 51.52 -14.22
CA LYS A 882 4.95 51.46 -15.69
C LYS A 882 4.42 52.75 -16.29
N LEU A 883 4.96 53.13 -17.47
CA LEU A 883 4.46 54.23 -18.29
C LEU A 883 3.29 53.85 -19.19
N LYS A 884 3.30 52.55 -19.61
CA LYS A 884 2.23 51.95 -20.43
C LYS A 884 1.95 50.52 -19.92
N ILE A 885 0.71 50.13 -19.99
CA ILE A 885 0.28 48.73 -19.70
C ILE A 885 -0.70 48.28 -20.81
N GLN A 886 -0.89 46.96 -20.95
CA GLN A 886 -1.87 46.44 -21.86
C GLN A 886 -3.30 46.75 -21.40
N GLN A 887 -4.21 46.92 -22.35
CA GLN A 887 -5.59 47.34 -22.08
C GLN A 887 -6.29 46.34 -21.15
N ASN A 888 -6.13 45.04 -21.38
CA ASN A 888 -6.73 43.98 -20.57
C ASN A 888 -6.21 44.00 -19.12
N LEU A 889 -4.94 44.35 -18.92
CA LEU A 889 -4.38 44.49 -17.56
C LEU A 889 -4.97 45.73 -16.84
N GLU A 890 -5.08 46.82 -17.53
CA GLU A 890 -5.70 48.03 -16.98
C GLU A 890 -7.15 47.75 -16.52
N GLU A 891 -7.94 47.17 -17.41
CA GLU A 891 -9.34 46.82 -17.14
C GLU A 891 -9.49 45.89 -15.95
N GLU A 892 -8.70 44.82 -15.90
CA GLU A 892 -8.79 43.85 -14.84
C GLU A 892 -8.30 44.37 -13.49
N TYR A 893 -7.26 45.27 -13.51
CA TYR A 893 -6.80 45.94 -12.30
C TYR A 893 -7.86 46.89 -11.75
N ILE A 894 -8.51 47.70 -12.62
CA ILE A 894 -9.61 48.57 -12.23
C ILE A 894 -10.77 47.78 -11.64
N ARG A 895 -11.15 46.60 -12.25
CA ARG A 895 -12.21 45.73 -11.71
C ARG A 895 -11.87 45.25 -10.29
N ASN A 896 -10.64 44.88 -10.03
CA ASN A 896 -10.20 44.44 -8.68
C ASN A 896 -10.25 45.62 -7.68
N LEU A 897 -9.85 46.84 -8.11
CA LEU A 897 -9.97 48.04 -7.28
C LEU A 897 -11.41 48.40 -6.96
N LEU A 898 -12.32 48.25 -7.92
CA LEU A 898 -13.75 48.42 -7.70
C LEU A 898 -14.31 47.41 -6.68
N ASN A 899 -13.90 46.16 -6.74
CA ASN A 899 -14.30 45.12 -5.76
C ASN A 899 -13.81 45.47 -4.34
N LEU A 900 -12.72 46.20 -4.23
CA LEU A 900 -12.19 46.68 -2.95
C LEU A 900 -12.73 48.07 -2.53
N HIS A 901 -13.67 48.62 -3.29
CA HIS A 901 -14.17 49.98 -3.11
C HIS A 901 -13.08 51.07 -3.10
N ASN A 902 -11.92 50.78 -3.75
CA ASN A 902 -10.81 51.72 -3.87
C ASN A 902 -10.96 52.62 -5.12
N PHE A 903 -11.94 53.49 -5.08
CA PHE A 903 -12.36 54.31 -6.21
C PHE A 903 -11.36 55.41 -6.62
N ASP A 904 -10.61 55.97 -5.65
CA ASP A 904 -9.61 57.00 -5.94
C ASP A 904 -8.43 56.44 -6.72
N GLU A 905 -7.93 55.23 -6.34
CA GLU A 905 -6.86 54.57 -7.07
C GLU A 905 -7.34 54.10 -8.45
N ALA A 906 -8.58 53.60 -8.53
CA ALA A 906 -9.18 53.25 -9.81
C ALA A 906 -9.27 54.44 -10.79
N LEU A 907 -9.70 55.59 -10.34
CA LEU A 907 -9.72 56.82 -11.15
C LEU A 907 -8.30 57.27 -11.54
N TYR A 908 -7.36 57.22 -10.62
CA TYR A 908 -5.95 57.51 -10.93
C TYR A 908 -5.41 56.61 -12.06
N VAL A 909 -5.69 55.29 -12.02
CA VAL A 909 -5.27 54.33 -13.06
C VAL A 909 -5.95 54.65 -14.39
N ILE A 910 -7.25 54.97 -14.38
CA ILE A 910 -8.02 55.33 -15.56
C ILE A 910 -7.44 56.58 -16.24
N ASP A 911 -7.03 57.59 -15.44
CA ASP A 911 -6.50 58.84 -15.99
C ASP A 911 -5.00 58.77 -16.37
N LYS A 912 -4.24 57.87 -15.72
CA LYS A 912 -2.82 57.64 -15.99
C LYS A 912 -2.55 56.94 -17.32
N PHE A 913 -3.33 55.88 -17.61
CA PHE A 913 -3.14 55.06 -18.81
C PHE A 913 -4.16 55.43 -19.90
N HIS A 914 -3.69 55.77 -21.07
CA HIS A 914 -4.54 56.31 -22.16
C HIS A 914 -5.12 55.23 -23.07
N ASN A 915 -5.27 53.97 -22.59
CA ASN A 915 -5.97 52.92 -23.34
C ASN A 915 -7.46 53.27 -23.44
N VAL A 916 -8.01 53.06 -24.65
CA VAL A 916 -9.41 53.37 -24.92
C VAL A 916 -10.20 52.06 -24.99
N SER A 917 -11.11 51.84 -24.05
CA SER A 917 -12.01 50.68 -24.08
C SER A 917 -13.36 51.02 -23.48
N PHE A 918 -14.37 50.33 -23.96
CA PHE A 918 -15.74 50.45 -23.45
C PHE A 918 -15.82 50.07 -21.97
N GLU A 919 -15.16 48.97 -21.56
CA GLU A 919 -15.17 48.53 -20.18
C GLU A 919 -14.52 49.51 -19.20
N LYS A 920 -13.45 50.19 -19.61
CA LYS A 920 -12.80 51.21 -18.83
C LYS A 920 -13.72 52.43 -18.66
N ASP A 921 -14.31 52.90 -19.76
CA ASP A 921 -15.25 54.03 -19.75
C ASP A 921 -16.50 53.70 -18.91
N LEU A 922 -17.00 52.46 -18.95
CA LEU A 922 -18.08 51.96 -18.10
C LEU A 922 -17.65 51.91 -16.62
N CYS A 923 -16.45 51.48 -16.31
CA CYS A 923 -15.91 51.53 -14.93
C CYS A 923 -15.83 52.95 -14.39
N LYS A 924 -15.37 53.91 -15.22
CA LYS A 924 -15.35 55.33 -14.84
C LYS A 924 -16.76 55.81 -14.53
N LEU A 925 -17.74 55.48 -15.37
CA LEU A 925 -19.12 55.83 -15.17
C LEU A 925 -19.69 55.23 -13.85
N LYS A 926 -19.41 53.99 -13.55
CA LYS A 926 -19.79 53.32 -12.28
C LYS A 926 -19.20 54.03 -11.06
N ILE A 927 -17.94 54.44 -11.11
CA ILE A 927 -17.27 55.16 -10.01
C ILE A 927 -17.93 56.52 -9.82
N LEU A 928 -18.21 57.25 -10.92
CA LEU A 928 -18.88 58.55 -10.85
C LEU A 928 -20.30 58.45 -10.27
N LEU A 929 -21.03 57.39 -10.63
CA LEU A 929 -22.32 57.11 -10.03
C LEU A 929 -22.20 56.85 -8.52
N TYR A 930 -21.23 56.05 -8.11
CA TYR A 930 -21.02 55.77 -6.68
C TYR A 930 -20.61 57.01 -5.88
N LYS A 931 -19.83 57.90 -6.47
CA LYS A 931 -19.37 59.16 -5.84
C LYS A 931 -20.40 60.28 -5.86
N ASN A 932 -21.61 60.02 -6.39
CA ASN A 932 -22.67 61.02 -6.57
C ASN A 932 -22.21 62.29 -7.33
N ASN A 933 -21.29 62.11 -8.30
CA ASN A 933 -20.80 63.19 -9.12
C ASN A 933 -21.68 63.33 -10.40
N GLU A 934 -22.85 63.93 -10.28
CA GLU A 934 -23.87 64.05 -11.31
C GLU A 934 -23.35 64.67 -12.61
N LYS A 935 -22.57 65.76 -12.51
CA LYS A 935 -22.10 66.50 -13.66
C LYS A 935 -21.14 65.64 -14.52
N ASP A 936 -20.17 64.99 -13.91
CA ASP A 936 -19.21 64.20 -14.62
C ASP A 936 -19.78 62.85 -15.02
N PHE A 937 -20.74 62.32 -14.25
CA PHE A 937 -21.50 61.13 -14.62
C PHE A 937 -22.27 61.35 -15.93
N LEU A 938 -23.08 62.46 -16.02
CA LEU A 938 -23.87 62.74 -17.20
C LEU A 938 -22.98 62.96 -18.45
N ARG A 939 -21.87 63.63 -18.27
CA ARG A 939 -20.90 63.84 -19.35
C ARG A 939 -20.30 62.53 -19.83
N GLN A 940 -19.90 61.66 -18.92
CA GLN A 940 -19.31 60.35 -19.21
C GLN A 940 -20.35 59.39 -19.81
N TYR A 941 -21.59 59.42 -19.35
CA TYR A 941 -22.71 58.66 -19.90
C TYR A 941 -23.00 59.01 -21.37
N LEU A 942 -23.13 60.29 -21.66
CA LEU A 942 -23.36 60.75 -23.04
C LEU A 942 -22.18 60.43 -23.95
N TYR A 943 -20.97 60.56 -23.43
CA TYR A 943 -19.73 60.20 -24.15
C TYR A 943 -19.72 58.71 -24.53
N ILE A 944 -20.14 57.78 -23.65
CA ILE A 944 -20.19 56.36 -23.91
C ILE A 944 -21.25 56.02 -24.96
N VAL A 945 -22.46 56.59 -24.83
CA VAL A 945 -23.56 56.42 -25.77
C VAL A 945 -23.14 56.83 -27.17
N ASP A 946 -22.52 57.99 -27.31
CA ASP A 946 -22.10 58.55 -28.59
C ASP A 946 -20.90 57.74 -29.18
N LYS A 947 -19.86 57.58 -28.40
CA LYS A 947 -18.60 56.94 -28.85
C LYS A 947 -18.75 55.49 -29.28
N TYR A 948 -19.57 54.73 -28.56
CA TYR A 948 -19.70 53.30 -28.78
C TYR A 948 -21.01 52.94 -29.53
N ASN A 949 -21.82 53.96 -29.86
CA ASN A 949 -23.11 53.77 -30.53
C ASN A 949 -24.01 52.72 -29.84
N ILE A 950 -24.09 52.79 -28.51
CA ILE A 950 -24.79 51.85 -27.67
C ILE A 950 -26.16 52.41 -27.30
N SER A 951 -27.23 51.57 -27.42
CA SER A 951 -28.55 52.03 -26.96
C SER A 951 -28.53 52.29 -25.45
N ARG A 952 -29.24 53.34 -25.04
CA ARG A 952 -29.40 53.74 -23.64
C ARG A 952 -29.84 52.55 -22.78
N LYS A 953 -30.78 51.77 -23.27
CA LYS A 953 -31.34 50.57 -22.60
C LYS A 953 -30.26 49.56 -22.24
N ILE A 954 -29.30 49.28 -23.09
CA ILE A 954 -28.18 48.36 -22.83
C ILE A 954 -27.27 48.92 -21.78
N LEU A 955 -26.94 50.19 -21.87
CA LEU A 955 -26.06 50.89 -20.89
C LEU A 955 -26.71 50.97 -19.50
N ASP A 956 -28.03 51.28 -19.46
CA ASP A 956 -28.80 51.33 -18.23
C ASP A 956 -28.94 49.96 -17.59
N GLY A 957 -29.12 48.91 -18.38
CA GLY A 957 -29.09 47.53 -17.86
C GLY A 957 -27.77 47.15 -17.17
N LYS A 958 -26.65 47.57 -17.74
CA LYS A 958 -25.32 47.30 -17.16
C LYS A 958 -25.09 48.13 -15.88
N LEU A 959 -25.65 49.33 -15.81
CA LEU A 959 -25.60 50.20 -14.62
C LEU A 959 -26.58 49.75 -13.52
N ALA A 960 -27.77 49.28 -13.89
CA ALA A 960 -28.75 48.77 -12.95
C ALA A 960 -28.24 47.57 -12.12
N PHE A 961 -27.51 46.65 -12.77
CA PHE A 961 -26.88 45.53 -12.05
C PHE A 961 -25.89 46.04 -11.00
N PHE A 962 -25.12 47.08 -11.30
CA PHE A 962 -24.17 47.64 -10.35
C PHE A 962 -24.88 48.47 -9.24
N SER A 963 -25.89 49.24 -9.56
CA SER A 963 -26.64 50.06 -8.62
C SER A 963 -27.45 49.23 -7.62
N ASN A 964 -28.04 48.08 -8.08
CA ASN A 964 -28.68 47.12 -7.17
C ASN A 964 -27.70 46.52 -6.14
N SER A 965 -26.47 46.30 -6.52
CA SER A 965 -25.42 45.82 -5.61
C SER A 965 -24.99 46.92 -4.62
N VAL A 966 -25.06 48.22 -5.01
CA VAL A 966 -24.74 49.37 -4.18
C VAL A 966 -25.94 49.73 -3.28
N ALA A 967 -27.18 49.63 -3.76
CA ALA A 967 -28.40 49.93 -3.00
C ALA A 967 -28.58 48.98 -1.82
N ILE A 968 -28.17 47.72 -1.95
CA ILE A 968 -28.18 46.73 -0.83
C ILE A 968 -27.20 47.19 0.28
N TYR A 969 -26.13 47.88 -0.06
CA TYR A 969 -25.14 48.37 0.92
C TYR A 969 -25.53 49.72 1.53
N ASN A 970 -26.27 50.59 0.80
CA ASN A 970 -26.62 51.95 1.22
C ASN A 970 -28.12 52.13 1.50
N SER A 971 -28.83 51.07 1.98
CA SER A 971 -30.25 51.10 2.32
C SER A 971 -30.63 52.07 3.48
N ILE A 972 -29.76 53.03 3.79
CA ILE A 972 -30.01 54.07 4.79
C ILE A 972 -29.65 55.42 4.16
N GLU A 973 -30.69 56.20 3.81
CA GLU A 973 -30.60 57.57 3.32
C GLU A 973 -30.38 57.83 1.80
N LEU A 974 -31.39 57.63 1.01
CA LEU A 974 -31.49 58.23 -0.31
C LEU A 974 -32.60 59.26 -0.30
N ASP A 975 -32.26 60.55 -0.53
CA ASP A 975 -33.15 61.71 -0.57
C ASP A 975 -33.97 61.71 -1.88
N ASN A 976 -35.15 62.25 -1.90
CA ASN A 976 -36.15 62.25 -3.01
C ASN A 976 -35.61 62.76 -4.38
N LYS A 977 -34.49 63.44 -4.44
CA LYS A 977 -33.81 63.89 -5.66
C LYS A 977 -33.07 62.82 -6.39
N GLU A 978 -32.47 61.86 -5.67
CA GLU A 978 -31.71 60.71 -6.21
C GLU A 978 -32.66 59.70 -6.85
N MET A 979 -33.85 59.53 -6.25
CA MET A 979 -34.90 58.70 -6.86
C MET A 979 -35.39 59.24 -8.20
N LYS A 980 -35.38 60.51 -8.39
CA LYS A 980 -35.78 61.17 -9.67
C LYS A 980 -34.76 60.95 -10.77
N TYR A 981 -33.49 60.89 -10.41
CA TYR A 981 -32.41 60.52 -11.33
C TYR A 981 -32.41 59.07 -11.74
N PHE A 982 -32.66 58.17 -10.80
CA PHE A 982 -32.89 56.75 -11.06
C PHE A 982 -34.15 56.51 -11.91
N SER A 983 -35.22 57.24 -11.67
CA SER A 983 -36.45 57.15 -12.47
C SER A 983 -36.28 57.64 -13.91
N LEU A 984 -35.40 58.66 -14.17
CA LEU A 984 -35.05 59.08 -15.50
C LEU A 984 -34.18 58.08 -16.27
N LEU A 985 -33.43 57.22 -15.55
CA LEU A 985 -32.66 56.13 -16.17
C LEU A 985 -33.52 54.91 -16.51
N PHE A 986 -34.72 54.76 -15.94
CA PHE A 986 -35.60 53.60 -16.10
C PHE A 986 -36.96 53.85 -16.74
N LEU A 987 -37.30 55.13 -17.07
CA LEU A 987 -38.66 55.46 -17.49
C LEU A 987 -38.81 56.04 -18.91
N GLU A 988 -37.93 55.77 -19.85
CA GLU A 988 -38.21 56.03 -21.27
C GLU A 988 -37.81 54.80 -22.09
N ASP A 989 -38.81 53.95 -22.29
CA ASP A 989 -39.27 53.38 -23.55
C ASP A 989 -40.76 53.27 -23.49
#